data_1c7f947462f0ab79f6584ea5309637dd
#
_entry.id   1c7f947462f0ab79f6584ea5309637dd
#
_cell.length_a   1.000
_cell.length_b   1.000
_cell.length_c   1.000
_cell.angle_alpha   90.00
_cell.angle_beta   90.00
_cell.angle_gamma   90.00
#
_symmetry.space_group_name_H-M   'P 1'
#
loop_
_entity.id
_entity.type
_entity.pdbx_description
1 polymer ?
#
loop_
_entity_poly.entity_id
_entity_poly.type
_entity_poly.pdbx_seq_one_letter_code
_entity_poly.pdbx_strand_id
1 'polypeptide(L)'
;MAYKNLQHFIKTLEDAGELVRIKEYVNPHLEITEITDRVSKQYGPALLFENTGYDFPLLINSMGTERRMAMALGVNKLDDVAHQIEDLFKTLTSPKNSFIDKLKMLPQLGEIASWMPKVISGRGDCQQVIMTNPDITKFPVLKCWPEDGGPFITLPVIQTEDPLTGIRNIGMYRMQVYEPTLTGMHWHRHKVSARHFNEYKKLNKKMPVVVTLGGDPAYTYSATAPLPDGVDEFMLAGFIRKKKVELVQCITQDMQVPADSDIVIEGYIDPNEDYILEGPFGDHTGYYSLVDYYPKFHITCITHRKDAVYPATIVGIPPQEDAWIGKATERIFLAPIKMTMVPEIVDMVLPMEGVFHNLVIVKIKKDFPGQASKVMHSLWGAGQMMFTKMMIVVDGDVNIHNNLEVAKYISENVNPATDFYFTQGPTDVLDHSCSVMAFGGKMGIDATAKLPEEKNSDFGFGISDLRFSISDFNILINQFPEIKQMNYSLLKMGVSVVFIAVEKNRRNHIKELSKQITDGGFLTGVKVVVFLEHTMDVSDTADAVWRFSNNVDPKRDHFINETISEPKPNSQPGTLNAKPATIYFDGTRKTLEYDGFTRDWPNILASDVKTIQRIDAIWDKLGLGVFIKSPSLKYRPQLYEGGAVAR
;
A
#
# COMPACT_ATOMS: atom_id res chain seq x y z
N MET A 1 -8.89 -21.73 9.81
CA MET A 1 -9.97 -22.69 9.41
C MET A 1 -10.27 -22.48 7.95
N ALA A 2 -10.31 -23.50 7.09
CA ALA A 2 -10.64 -23.34 5.67
C ALA A 2 -12.12 -23.03 5.49
N TYR A 3 -12.43 -22.00 4.73
CA TYR A 3 -13.79 -21.75 4.29
C TYR A 3 -14.15 -22.71 3.14
N LYS A 4 -15.44 -23.04 3.03
CA LYS A 4 -15.92 -23.89 1.94
C LYS A 4 -16.01 -23.11 0.64
N ASN A 5 -16.33 -21.84 0.74
CA ASN A 5 -16.56 -20.88 -0.33
C ASN A 5 -16.78 -19.48 0.26
N LEU A 6 -17.01 -18.48 -0.58
CA LEU A 6 -17.26 -17.10 -0.15
C LEU A 6 -18.53 -16.96 0.71
N GLN A 7 -19.60 -17.71 0.40
CA GLN A 7 -20.85 -17.69 1.18
C GLN A 7 -20.64 -18.15 2.63
N HIS A 8 -19.74 -19.13 2.84
CA HIS A 8 -19.36 -19.54 4.19
C HIS A 8 -18.58 -18.45 4.94
N PHE A 9 -17.71 -17.70 4.25
CA PHE A 9 -17.02 -16.55 4.84
C PHE A 9 -18.00 -15.41 5.17
N ILE A 10 -18.91 -15.07 4.25
CA ILE A 10 -19.98 -14.08 4.46
C ILE A 10 -20.79 -14.43 5.71
N LYS A 11 -21.22 -15.69 5.82
CA LYS A 11 -21.97 -16.14 7.01
C LYS A 11 -21.14 -16.02 8.29
N THR A 12 -19.85 -16.33 8.24
CA THR A 12 -18.96 -16.19 9.40
C THR A 12 -18.81 -14.73 9.83
N LEU A 13 -18.69 -13.80 8.87
CA LEU A 13 -18.68 -12.35 9.15
C LEU A 13 -20.01 -11.89 9.75
N GLU A 14 -21.12 -12.37 9.23
CA GLU A 14 -22.46 -12.04 9.72
C GLU A 14 -22.68 -12.54 11.15
N ASP A 15 -22.35 -13.81 11.42
CA ASP A 15 -22.44 -14.44 12.74
C ASP A 15 -21.54 -13.73 13.78
N ALA A 16 -20.44 -13.12 13.33
CA ALA A 16 -19.53 -12.34 14.16
C ALA A 16 -19.94 -10.87 14.35
N GLY A 17 -21.03 -10.42 13.71
CA GLY A 17 -21.47 -9.02 13.71
C GLY A 17 -20.57 -8.09 12.91
N GLU A 18 -19.76 -8.63 11.98
CA GLU A 18 -18.79 -7.89 11.15
C GLU A 18 -19.31 -7.58 9.75
N LEU A 19 -20.59 -7.85 9.45
CA LEU A 19 -21.20 -7.64 8.13
C LEU A 19 -22.58 -6.99 8.24
N VAL A 20 -22.83 -6.02 7.36
CA VAL A 20 -24.17 -5.43 7.16
C VAL A 20 -24.67 -5.75 5.75
N ARG A 21 -25.93 -6.22 5.65
CA ARG A 21 -26.64 -6.43 4.38
C ARG A 21 -27.40 -5.17 4.01
N ILE A 22 -27.16 -4.65 2.82
CA ILE A 22 -27.80 -3.46 2.26
C ILE A 22 -28.81 -3.91 1.20
N LYS A 23 -30.09 -3.73 1.49
CA LYS A 23 -31.22 -4.12 0.61
C LYS A 23 -31.70 -2.98 -0.28
N GLU A 24 -31.40 -1.74 0.12
CA GLU A 24 -31.69 -0.56 -0.70
C GLU A 24 -30.89 -0.63 -1.99
N TYR A 25 -31.49 -0.13 -3.09
CA TYR A 25 -30.77 -0.04 -4.36
C TYR A 25 -29.62 0.95 -4.28
N VAL A 26 -28.43 0.47 -4.63
CA VAL A 26 -27.21 1.26 -4.71
C VAL A 26 -26.48 0.96 -6.03
N ASN A 27 -26.16 2.01 -6.77
CA ASN A 27 -25.49 1.87 -8.05
C ASN A 27 -24.00 1.48 -7.86
N PRO A 28 -23.49 0.44 -8.56
CA PRO A 28 -22.07 0.11 -8.57
C PRO A 28 -21.16 1.24 -9.07
N HIS A 29 -21.70 2.15 -9.88
CA HIS A 29 -20.95 3.31 -10.33
C HIS A 29 -21.04 4.43 -9.29
N LEU A 30 -19.94 4.71 -8.60
CA LEU A 30 -19.69 5.77 -7.61
C LEU A 30 -20.40 5.59 -6.26
N GLU A 31 -21.68 5.14 -6.23
CA GLU A 31 -22.48 5.14 -4.99
C GLU A 31 -21.95 4.10 -3.97
N ILE A 32 -21.66 2.87 -4.42
CA ILE A 32 -21.06 1.83 -3.56
C ILE A 32 -19.72 2.31 -2.99
N THR A 33 -18.89 2.96 -3.80
CA THR A 33 -17.60 3.52 -3.39
C THR A 33 -17.77 4.57 -2.31
N GLU A 34 -18.70 5.51 -2.48
CA GLU A 34 -18.95 6.57 -1.49
C GLU A 34 -19.40 6.01 -0.15
N ILE A 35 -20.28 5.01 -0.14
CA ILE A 35 -20.72 4.34 1.09
C ILE A 35 -19.53 3.61 1.74
N THR A 36 -18.79 2.87 0.95
CA THR A 36 -17.65 2.06 1.42
C THR A 36 -16.55 2.94 1.97
N ASP A 37 -16.23 4.07 1.33
CA ASP A 37 -15.22 5.03 1.79
C ASP A 37 -15.60 5.61 3.17
N ARG A 38 -16.88 6.01 3.36
CA ARG A 38 -17.37 6.47 4.67
C ARG A 38 -17.19 5.41 5.75
N VAL A 39 -17.57 4.16 5.44
CA VAL A 39 -17.53 3.04 6.39
C VAL A 39 -16.09 2.63 6.71
N SER A 40 -15.21 2.54 5.71
CA SER A 40 -13.81 2.17 5.89
C SER A 40 -13.04 3.16 6.75
N LYS A 41 -13.31 4.48 6.61
CA LYS A 41 -12.71 5.54 7.44
C LYS A 41 -13.09 5.46 8.92
N GLN A 42 -14.16 4.73 9.24
CA GLN A 42 -14.60 4.47 10.62
C GLN A 42 -14.28 3.06 11.10
N TYR A 43 -13.45 2.30 10.32
CA TYR A 43 -13.19 0.88 10.57
C TYR A 43 -14.47 0.05 10.71
N GLY A 44 -15.52 0.46 9.97
CA GLY A 44 -16.84 -0.13 10.03
C GLY A 44 -16.91 -1.52 9.35
N PRO A 45 -18.10 -2.16 9.33
CA PRO A 45 -18.29 -3.54 8.91
C PRO A 45 -18.01 -3.80 7.43
N ALA A 46 -17.94 -5.07 7.05
CA ALA A 46 -18.08 -5.53 5.67
C ALA A 46 -19.50 -5.20 5.16
N LEU A 47 -19.65 -4.95 3.87
CA LEU A 47 -20.90 -4.57 3.25
C LEU A 47 -21.28 -5.58 2.19
N LEU A 48 -22.52 -6.10 2.27
CA LEU A 48 -23.10 -6.94 1.24
C LEU A 48 -24.29 -6.21 0.59
N PHE A 49 -24.09 -5.68 -0.59
CA PHE A 49 -25.13 -5.02 -1.39
C PHE A 49 -25.94 -6.08 -2.12
N GLU A 50 -27.19 -6.28 -1.69
CA GLU A 50 -28.09 -7.30 -2.27
C GLU A 50 -28.83 -6.77 -3.52
N ASN A 51 -28.95 -5.45 -3.68
CA ASN A 51 -29.64 -4.80 -4.78
C ASN A 51 -28.74 -3.78 -5.47
N THR A 52 -27.97 -4.24 -6.43
CA THR A 52 -27.07 -3.44 -7.26
C THR A 52 -27.63 -3.10 -8.64
N GLY A 53 -28.85 -3.56 -8.94
CA GLY A 53 -29.44 -3.51 -10.29
C GLY A 53 -28.93 -4.62 -11.22
N TYR A 54 -28.17 -5.57 -10.70
CA TYR A 54 -27.65 -6.77 -11.37
C TYR A 54 -28.13 -8.02 -10.63
N ASP A 55 -28.01 -9.17 -11.26
CA ASP A 55 -28.44 -10.46 -10.69
C ASP A 55 -27.46 -10.97 -9.58
N PHE A 56 -26.35 -10.30 -9.37
CA PHE A 56 -25.31 -10.69 -8.43
C PHE A 56 -25.22 -9.70 -7.27
N PRO A 57 -25.31 -10.17 -6.01
CA PRO A 57 -24.93 -9.36 -4.86
C PRO A 57 -23.46 -9.00 -4.90
N LEU A 58 -23.08 -7.86 -4.30
CA LEU A 58 -21.70 -7.40 -4.22
C LEU A 58 -21.23 -7.34 -2.77
N LEU A 59 -20.10 -8.02 -2.50
CA LEU A 59 -19.40 -8.00 -1.21
C LEU A 59 -18.19 -7.06 -1.29
N ILE A 60 -18.06 -6.16 -0.31
CA ILE A 60 -16.94 -5.22 -0.24
C ILE A 60 -16.52 -4.95 1.20
N ASN A 61 -15.30 -4.47 1.42
CA ASN A 61 -14.72 -4.20 2.73
C ASN A 61 -14.67 -5.45 3.62
N SER A 62 -14.59 -6.62 3.00
CA SER A 62 -14.67 -7.92 3.69
C SER A 62 -13.44 -8.23 4.57
N MET A 63 -12.29 -7.61 4.25
CA MET A 63 -11.02 -7.71 4.98
C MET A 63 -10.58 -6.36 5.57
N GLY A 64 -11.45 -5.35 5.63
CA GLY A 64 -11.15 -3.95 5.95
C GLY A 64 -10.95 -3.64 7.45
N THR A 65 -10.59 -4.60 8.29
CA THR A 65 -10.08 -4.42 9.65
C THR A 65 -9.10 -5.55 9.99
N GLU A 66 -8.25 -5.34 11.00
CA GLU A 66 -7.35 -6.40 11.49
C GLU A 66 -8.13 -7.68 11.85
N ARG A 67 -9.27 -7.53 12.53
CA ARG A 67 -10.13 -8.64 12.92
C ARG A 67 -10.65 -9.41 11.71
N ARG A 68 -11.22 -8.72 10.72
CA ARG A 68 -11.76 -9.40 9.52
C ARG A 68 -10.64 -9.99 8.66
N MET A 69 -9.48 -9.34 8.58
CA MET A 69 -8.31 -9.90 7.90
C MET A 69 -7.81 -11.17 8.61
N ALA A 70 -7.73 -11.18 9.94
CA ALA A 70 -7.40 -12.38 10.71
C ALA A 70 -8.45 -13.50 10.52
N MET A 71 -9.75 -13.15 10.49
CA MET A 71 -10.82 -14.09 10.15
C MET A 71 -10.62 -14.67 8.75
N ALA A 72 -10.34 -13.85 7.75
CA ALA A 72 -10.07 -14.28 6.36
C ALA A 72 -8.92 -15.29 6.29
N LEU A 73 -7.88 -15.10 7.08
CA LEU A 73 -6.74 -16.02 7.19
C LEU A 73 -6.98 -17.20 8.13
N GLY A 74 -8.13 -17.24 8.83
CA GLY A 74 -8.49 -18.32 9.75
C GLY A 74 -7.62 -18.38 11.01
N VAL A 75 -7.10 -17.24 11.46
CA VAL A 75 -6.25 -17.06 12.65
C VAL A 75 -6.88 -16.11 13.66
N ASN A 76 -6.36 -16.07 14.90
CA ASN A 76 -6.83 -15.12 15.91
C ASN A 76 -6.16 -13.74 15.76
N LYS A 77 -4.87 -13.73 15.41
CA LYS A 77 -4.06 -12.54 15.14
C LYS A 77 -3.23 -12.73 13.88
N LEU A 78 -2.88 -11.65 13.19
CA LEU A 78 -2.08 -11.72 11.97
C LEU A 78 -0.68 -12.33 12.23
N ASP A 79 -0.09 -12.04 13.38
CA ASP A 79 1.20 -12.61 13.79
C ASP A 79 1.21 -14.14 13.93
N ASP A 80 0.04 -14.77 14.13
CA ASP A 80 -0.05 -16.23 14.24
C ASP A 80 0.45 -16.92 12.95
N VAL A 81 0.26 -16.31 11.78
CA VAL A 81 0.76 -16.84 10.50
C VAL A 81 2.28 -16.77 10.45
N ALA A 82 2.87 -15.66 10.89
CA ALA A 82 4.33 -15.49 10.97
C ALA A 82 4.96 -16.54 11.90
N HIS A 83 4.39 -16.73 13.09
CA HIS A 83 4.86 -17.75 14.04
C HIS A 83 4.79 -19.16 13.43
N GLN A 84 3.71 -19.48 12.72
CA GLN A 84 3.59 -20.78 12.03
C GLN A 84 4.67 -20.96 10.96
N ILE A 85 5.03 -19.90 10.22
CA ILE A 85 6.12 -19.93 9.24
C ILE A 85 7.46 -20.12 9.95
N GLU A 86 7.73 -19.40 11.02
CA GLU A 86 8.96 -19.54 11.81
C GLU A 86 9.13 -20.97 12.35
N ASP A 87 8.07 -21.54 12.92
CA ASP A 87 8.08 -22.89 13.48
C ASP A 87 8.29 -23.96 12.40
N LEU A 88 7.67 -23.76 11.23
CA LEU A 88 7.89 -24.63 10.08
C LEU A 88 9.37 -24.59 9.64
N PHE A 89 9.95 -23.39 9.49
CA PHE A 89 11.34 -23.21 9.11
C PHE A 89 12.30 -23.81 10.15
N LYS A 90 12.11 -23.52 11.43
CA LYS A 90 12.91 -24.11 12.53
C LYS A 90 12.88 -25.62 12.47
N THR A 91 11.72 -26.18 12.20
CA THR A 91 11.53 -27.63 12.09
C THR A 91 12.26 -28.22 10.89
N LEU A 92 12.19 -27.57 9.72
CA LEU A 92 12.84 -28.05 8.49
C LEU A 92 14.38 -27.90 8.54
N THR A 93 14.88 -26.82 9.15
CA THR A 93 16.32 -26.49 9.17
C THR A 93 17.07 -27.07 10.37
N SER A 94 16.36 -27.56 11.41
CA SER A 94 17.02 -28.18 12.58
C SER A 94 17.89 -29.35 12.18
N PRO A 95 19.12 -29.49 12.72
CA PRO A 95 19.98 -30.65 12.47
C PRO A 95 19.28 -31.96 12.83
N LYS A 96 19.26 -32.94 11.93
CA LYS A 96 18.65 -34.28 12.12
C LYS A 96 19.75 -35.31 12.23
N ASN A 97 20.25 -35.49 13.46
CA ASN A 97 21.41 -36.34 13.72
C ASN A 97 21.04 -37.82 13.92
N SER A 98 19.75 -38.15 14.08
CA SER A 98 19.28 -39.49 14.36
C SER A 98 18.23 -39.97 13.34
N PHE A 99 18.17 -41.28 13.12
CA PHE A 99 17.11 -41.91 12.32
C PHE A 99 15.72 -41.63 12.88
N ILE A 100 15.60 -41.58 14.22
CA ILE A 100 14.34 -41.25 14.92
C ILE A 100 13.91 -39.79 14.59
N ASP A 101 14.84 -38.85 14.48
CA ASP A 101 14.51 -37.47 14.13
C ASP A 101 13.99 -37.37 12.70
N LYS A 102 14.53 -38.17 11.78
CA LYS A 102 14.05 -38.25 10.37
C LYS A 102 12.63 -38.85 10.31
N LEU A 103 12.34 -39.88 11.13
CA LEU A 103 10.99 -40.48 11.24
C LEU A 103 9.97 -39.49 11.82
N LYS A 104 10.36 -38.63 12.76
CA LYS A 104 9.51 -37.56 13.32
C LYS A 104 9.15 -36.48 12.33
N MET A 105 9.87 -36.35 11.20
CA MET A 105 9.54 -35.43 10.11
C MET A 105 8.44 -35.92 9.18
N LEU A 106 8.17 -37.22 9.12
CA LEU A 106 7.18 -37.79 8.20
C LEU A 106 5.77 -37.19 8.35
N PRO A 107 5.23 -36.95 9.58
CA PRO A 107 3.96 -36.26 9.72
C PRO A 107 3.98 -34.85 9.18
N GLN A 108 5.06 -34.09 9.37
CA GLN A 108 5.22 -32.71 8.90
C GLN A 108 5.34 -32.63 7.38
N LEU A 109 6.07 -33.56 6.77
CA LEU A 109 6.11 -33.68 5.31
C LEU A 109 4.73 -34.05 4.75
N GLY A 110 3.98 -34.92 5.45
CA GLY A 110 2.58 -35.22 5.15
C GLY A 110 1.68 -34.00 5.26
N GLU A 111 1.89 -33.15 6.27
CA GLU A 111 1.17 -31.89 6.44
C GLU A 111 1.47 -30.92 5.28
N ILE A 112 2.75 -30.71 4.94
CA ILE A 112 3.15 -29.88 3.78
C ILE A 112 2.53 -30.41 2.48
N ALA A 113 2.57 -31.72 2.26
CA ALA A 113 1.95 -32.35 1.10
C ALA A 113 0.42 -32.14 1.08
N SER A 114 -0.21 -31.95 2.24
CA SER A 114 -1.65 -31.66 2.33
C SER A 114 -2.02 -30.24 1.89
N TRP A 115 -1.08 -29.32 1.75
CA TRP A 115 -1.29 -27.95 1.29
C TRP A 115 -1.16 -27.81 -0.23
N MET A 116 -0.48 -28.77 -0.88
CA MET A 116 -0.29 -28.73 -2.34
C MET A 116 -1.62 -28.75 -3.08
N PRO A 117 -1.81 -27.87 -4.08
CA PRO A 117 -3.03 -27.86 -4.87
C PRO A 117 -3.25 -29.21 -5.56
N LYS A 118 -4.49 -29.61 -5.72
CA LYS A 118 -4.87 -30.91 -6.31
C LYS A 118 -5.94 -30.72 -7.37
N VAL A 119 -5.65 -31.17 -8.58
CA VAL A 119 -6.67 -31.25 -9.65
C VAL A 119 -7.63 -32.41 -9.32
N ILE A 120 -8.93 -32.11 -9.36
CA ILE A 120 -10.00 -33.07 -9.18
C ILE A 120 -10.71 -33.31 -10.52
N SER A 121 -11.33 -34.48 -10.69
CA SER A 121 -12.11 -34.82 -11.88
C SER A 121 -13.52 -34.22 -11.81
N GLY A 122 -14.09 -33.91 -12.96
CA GLY A 122 -15.44 -33.37 -13.08
C GLY A 122 -15.48 -31.84 -13.03
N ARG A 123 -16.66 -31.31 -12.80
CA ARG A 123 -16.91 -29.85 -12.69
C ARG A 123 -16.87 -29.38 -11.25
N GLY A 124 -16.36 -28.15 -11.05
CA GLY A 124 -16.44 -27.46 -9.77
C GLY A 124 -17.75 -26.68 -9.61
N ASP A 125 -17.99 -26.22 -8.38
CA ASP A 125 -19.11 -25.32 -8.09
C ASP A 125 -19.05 -24.03 -8.92
N CYS A 126 -17.85 -23.53 -9.22
CA CYS A 126 -17.62 -22.38 -10.10
C CYS A 126 -18.13 -22.58 -11.54
N GLN A 127 -18.46 -23.82 -11.94
CA GLN A 127 -18.91 -24.17 -13.29
C GLN A 127 -20.38 -24.63 -13.31
N GLN A 128 -21.18 -24.28 -12.30
CA GLN A 128 -22.60 -24.63 -12.25
C GLN A 128 -23.40 -23.93 -13.34
N VAL A 129 -23.01 -22.73 -13.75
CA VAL A 129 -23.58 -21.97 -14.85
C VAL A 129 -22.45 -21.65 -15.82
N ILE A 130 -22.67 -21.89 -17.12
CA ILE A 130 -21.75 -21.51 -18.20
C ILE A 130 -22.51 -20.51 -19.08
N MET A 131 -21.95 -19.29 -19.19
CA MET A 131 -22.49 -18.28 -20.07
C MET A 131 -22.13 -18.61 -21.53
N THR A 132 -23.08 -19.02 -22.32
CA THR A 132 -22.88 -19.37 -23.74
C THR A 132 -22.39 -18.18 -24.56
N ASN A 133 -22.84 -16.97 -24.20
CA ASN A 133 -22.33 -15.70 -24.71
C ASN A 133 -21.73 -14.95 -23.52
N PRO A 134 -20.40 -15.00 -23.31
CA PRO A 134 -19.79 -14.36 -22.17
C PRO A 134 -19.99 -12.85 -22.24
N ASP A 135 -20.41 -12.27 -21.12
CA ASP A 135 -20.69 -10.83 -21.00
C ASP A 135 -20.37 -10.36 -19.57
N ILE A 136 -19.18 -9.74 -19.40
CA ILE A 136 -18.74 -9.23 -18.11
C ILE A 136 -19.56 -8.01 -17.64
N THR A 137 -20.23 -7.32 -18.54
CA THR A 137 -21.06 -6.15 -18.20
C THR A 137 -22.35 -6.52 -17.48
N LYS A 138 -22.68 -7.80 -17.35
CA LYS A 138 -23.80 -8.30 -16.54
C LYS A 138 -23.47 -8.45 -15.04
N PHE A 139 -22.24 -8.20 -14.66
CA PHE A 139 -21.80 -8.20 -13.26
C PHE A 139 -21.71 -6.76 -12.70
N PRO A 140 -21.87 -6.56 -11.41
CA PRO A 140 -21.81 -5.23 -10.79
C PRO A 140 -20.37 -4.71 -10.68
N VAL A 141 -19.70 -4.55 -11.84
CA VAL A 141 -18.34 -4.03 -11.93
C VAL A 141 -18.32 -2.57 -11.50
N LEU A 142 -17.41 -2.21 -10.60
CA LEU A 142 -17.37 -0.87 -10.03
C LEU A 142 -16.72 0.16 -10.96
N LYS A 143 -17.35 1.33 -11.11
CA LYS A 143 -16.63 2.57 -11.35
C LYS A 143 -16.45 3.25 -10.01
N CYS A 144 -15.21 3.27 -9.49
CA CYS A 144 -14.95 3.67 -8.11
C CYS A 144 -14.99 5.19 -7.94
N TRP A 145 -14.23 5.94 -8.74
CA TRP A 145 -14.07 7.38 -8.57
C TRP A 145 -14.55 8.16 -9.80
N PRO A 146 -14.91 9.44 -9.64
CA PRO A 146 -15.51 10.23 -10.73
C PRO A 146 -14.70 10.24 -12.03
N GLU A 147 -13.36 10.34 -11.92
CA GLU A 147 -12.47 10.46 -13.08
C GLU A 147 -11.89 9.11 -13.53
N ASP A 148 -12.34 7.97 -12.97
CA ASP A 148 -11.95 6.66 -13.49
C ASP A 148 -12.33 6.53 -14.97
N GLY A 149 -11.45 5.94 -15.77
CA GLY A 149 -11.63 5.75 -17.21
C GLY A 149 -12.79 4.85 -17.59
N GLY A 150 -13.37 4.12 -16.62
CA GLY A 150 -14.50 3.20 -16.80
C GLY A 150 -14.70 2.30 -15.57
N PRO A 151 -15.49 1.24 -15.69
CA PRO A 151 -15.60 0.21 -14.66
C PRO A 151 -14.35 -0.66 -14.60
N PHE A 152 -13.97 -1.06 -13.38
CA PHE A 152 -12.81 -1.92 -13.12
C PHE A 152 -13.17 -3.14 -12.26
N ILE A 153 -12.63 -4.30 -12.61
CA ILE A 153 -12.58 -5.46 -11.71
C ILE A 153 -11.44 -5.20 -10.72
N THR A 154 -11.77 -5.12 -9.43
CA THR A 154 -10.86 -4.59 -8.39
C THR A 154 -10.24 -5.66 -7.49
N LEU A 155 -10.82 -6.88 -7.43
CA LEU A 155 -10.27 -8.03 -6.68
C LEU A 155 -10.07 -9.28 -7.54
N PRO A 156 -9.47 -9.17 -8.75
CA PRO A 156 -9.26 -10.33 -9.59
C PRO A 156 -8.07 -11.16 -9.11
N VAL A 157 -8.24 -12.46 -9.02
CA VAL A 157 -7.16 -13.45 -8.84
C VAL A 157 -6.79 -13.96 -10.22
N ILE A 158 -5.70 -13.43 -10.79
CA ILE A 158 -5.28 -13.65 -12.17
C ILE A 158 -4.22 -14.74 -12.21
N GLN A 159 -4.45 -15.76 -13.03
CA GLN A 159 -3.55 -16.89 -13.21
C GLN A 159 -2.92 -16.85 -14.58
N THR A 160 -1.60 -17.02 -14.61
CA THR A 160 -0.79 -17.14 -15.81
C THR A 160 0.19 -18.32 -15.65
N GLU A 161 0.66 -18.89 -16.75
CA GLU A 161 1.66 -19.96 -16.73
C GLU A 161 2.83 -19.61 -17.62
N ASP A 162 4.04 -19.96 -17.15
CA ASP A 162 5.26 -19.82 -17.94
C ASP A 162 5.21 -20.82 -19.11
N PRO A 163 5.31 -20.38 -20.37
CA PRO A 163 5.19 -21.26 -21.53
C PRO A 163 6.35 -22.27 -21.68
N LEU A 164 7.45 -22.07 -20.97
CA LEU A 164 8.64 -22.91 -21.03
C LEU A 164 8.68 -23.96 -19.92
N THR A 165 8.18 -23.62 -18.75
CA THR A 165 8.26 -24.48 -17.55
C THR A 165 6.92 -25.01 -17.09
N GLY A 166 5.80 -24.40 -17.51
CA GLY A 166 4.46 -24.70 -17.00
C GLY A 166 4.23 -24.25 -15.55
N ILE A 167 5.15 -23.46 -14.98
CA ILE A 167 5.01 -22.96 -13.61
C ILE A 167 3.92 -21.88 -13.59
N ARG A 168 2.95 -22.06 -12.72
CA ARG A 168 1.87 -21.12 -12.47
C ARG A 168 2.36 -19.92 -11.68
N ASN A 169 1.77 -18.76 -11.99
CA ASN A 169 1.81 -17.56 -11.14
C ASN A 169 0.41 -17.02 -10.94
N ILE A 170 0.12 -16.58 -9.75
CA ILE A 170 -1.15 -15.97 -9.40
C ILE A 170 -0.86 -14.56 -8.87
N GLY A 171 -1.53 -13.55 -9.44
CA GLY A 171 -1.33 -12.17 -9.05
C GLY A 171 -2.63 -11.40 -9.03
N MET A 172 -2.64 -10.26 -8.34
CA MET A 172 -3.76 -9.33 -8.34
C MET A 172 -3.41 -8.12 -9.20
N TYR A 173 -4.15 -7.93 -10.29
CA TYR A 173 -3.98 -6.81 -11.22
C TYR A 173 -5.35 -6.29 -11.62
N ARG A 174 -5.64 -5.01 -11.43
CA ARG A 174 -6.93 -4.43 -11.84
C ARG A 174 -7.18 -4.64 -13.34
N MET A 175 -8.45 -4.70 -13.72
CA MET A 175 -8.83 -4.90 -15.11
C MET A 175 -9.94 -3.90 -15.50
N GLN A 176 -9.65 -2.97 -16.40
CA GLN A 176 -10.66 -2.05 -16.94
C GLN A 176 -11.56 -2.80 -17.93
N VAL A 177 -12.86 -2.65 -17.78
CA VAL A 177 -13.86 -3.24 -18.70
C VAL A 177 -14.18 -2.24 -19.80
N TYR A 178 -14.07 -2.67 -21.07
CA TYR A 178 -14.39 -1.85 -22.24
C TYR A 178 -15.64 -2.34 -22.95
N GLU A 179 -15.75 -3.66 -23.16
CA GLU A 179 -16.81 -4.32 -23.91
C GLU A 179 -17.21 -5.63 -23.21
N PRO A 180 -18.34 -6.26 -23.60
CA PRO A 180 -18.79 -7.51 -22.98
C PRO A 180 -17.74 -8.62 -22.90
N THR A 181 -16.80 -8.65 -23.85
CA THR A 181 -15.74 -9.67 -23.94
C THR A 181 -14.33 -9.10 -23.96
N LEU A 182 -14.14 -7.82 -23.59
CA LEU A 182 -12.84 -7.15 -23.66
C LEU A 182 -12.53 -6.37 -22.38
N THR A 183 -11.35 -6.67 -21.78
CA THR A 183 -10.78 -5.88 -20.68
C THR A 183 -9.33 -5.51 -20.96
N GLY A 184 -8.80 -4.51 -20.24
CA GLY A 184 -7.36 -4.27 -20.12
C GLY A 184 -6.73 -5.17 -19.06
N MET A 185 -5.45 -5.42 -19.18
CA MET A 185 -4.68 -6.21 -18.20
C MET A 185 -3.54 -5.37 -17.64
N HIS A 186 -3.75 -4.80 -16.43
CA HIS A 186 -2.81 -3.86 -15.81
C HIS A 186 -1.71 -4.58 -15.04
N TRP A 187 -0.70 -5.10 -15.70
CA TRP A 187 0.49 -5.63 -15.01
C TRP A 187 1.74 -4.80 -15.23
N HIS A 188 2.46 -4.57 -14.17
CA HIS A 188 3.70 -3.80 -14.20
C HIS A 188 4.88 -4.65 -14.70
N ARG A 189 5.90 -3.99 -15.26
CA ARG A 189 7.07 -4.62 -15.88
C ARG A 189 7.83 -5.61 -14.98
N HIS A 190 7.80 -5.39 -13.65
CA HIS A 190 8.53 -6.25 -12.69
C HIS A 190 7.70 -7.44 -12.20
N LYS A 191 6.45 -7.56 -12.61
CA LYS A 191 5.56 -8.65 -12.18
C LYS A 191 5.79 -9.90 -13.01
N VAL A 192 5.62 -11.06 -12.36
CA VAL A 192 5.83 -12.38 -12.99
C VAL A 192 4.93 -12.56 -14.22
N SER A 193 3.66 -12.17 -14.15
CA SER A 193 2.73 -12.26 -15.29
C SER A 193 3.21 -11.46 -16.51
N ALA A 194 3.81 -10.26 -16.31
CA ALA A 194 4.39 -9.49 -17.40
C ALA A 194 5.62 -10.21 -18.02
N ARG A 195 6.38 -10.93 -17.21
CA ARG A 195 7.49 -11.77 -17.67
C ARG A 195 6.98 -12.97 -18.49
N HIS A 196 5.95 -13.67 -18.02
CA HIS A 196 5.29 -14.73 -18.78
C HIS A 196 4.79 -14.21 -20.14
N PHE A 197 4.11 -13.06 -20.16
CA PHE A 197 3.66 -12.42 -21.38
C PHE A 197 4.81 -12.16 -22.37
N ASN A 198 5.96 -11.68 -21.89
CA ASN A 198 7.13 -11.47 -22.75
C ASN A 198 7.67 -12.78 -23.35
N GLU A 199 7.59 -13.90 -22.63
CA GLU A 199 7.98 -15.21 -23.20
C GLU A 199 6.97 -15.67 -24.26
N TYR A 200 5.65 -15.52 -24.03
CA TYR A 200 4.63 -15.77 -25.07
C TYR A 200 4.86 -14.91 -26.32
N LYS A 201 5.23 -13.64 -26.13
CA LYS A 201 5.57 -12.73 -27.24
C LYS A 201 6.75 -13.23 -28.06
N LYS A 202 7.83 -13.72 -27.41
CA LYS A 202 9.00 -14.32 -28.10
C LYS A 202 8.61 -15.57 -28.89
N LEU A 203 7.67 -16.36 -28.36
CA LEU A 203 7.16 -17.57 -29.00
C LEU A 203 6.12 -17.30 -30.09
N ASN A 204 5.67 -16.04 -30.23
CA ASN A 204 4.59 -15.63 -31.14
C ASN A 204 3.30 -16.46 -30.92
N LYS A 205 2.92 -16.64 -29.64
CA LYS A 205 1.74 -17.42 -29.23
C LYS A 205 0.81 -16.56 -28.38
N LYS A 206 -0.49 -16.80 -28.49
CA LYS A 206 -1.48 -16.26 -27.57
C LYS A 206 -1.22 -16.81 -26.17
N MET A 207 -1.28 -15.93 -25.18
CA MET A 207 -1.11 -16.27 -23.77
C MET A 207 -2.48 -16.61 -23.16
N PRO A 208 -2.71 -17.84 -22.70
CA PRO A 208 -3.91 -18.14 -21.93
C PRO A 208 -3.86 -17.45 -20.58
N VAL A 209 -4.97 -16.89 -20.14
CA VAL A 209 -5.12 -16.23 -18.84
C VAL A 209 -6.48 -16.60 -18.27
N VAL A 210 -6.53 -16.85 -16.98
CA VAL A 210 -7.78 -17.09 -16.27
C VAL A 210 -7.86 -16.20 -15.05
N VAL A 211 -9.04 -15.67 -14.80
CA VAL A 211 -9.34 -14.79 -13.68
C VAL A 211 -10.41 -15.44 -12.83
N THR A 212 -10.18 -15.51 -11.53
CA THR A 212 -11.18 -16.00 -10.59
C THR A 212 -11.54 -14.91 -9.59
N LEU A 213 -12.82 -14.91 -9.17
CA LEU A 213 -13.34 -14.01 -8.15
C LEU A 213 -14.03 -14.86 -7.07
N GLY A 214 -13.80 -14.52 -5.81
CA GLY A 214 -14.42 -15.22 -4.68
C GLY A 214 -13.79 -16.58 -4.34
N GLY A 215 -14.58 -17.45 -3.73
CA GLY A 215 -14.10 -18.68 -3.12
C GLY A 215 -13.63 -18.46 -1.68
N ASP A 216 -12.64 -19.24 -1.24
CA ASP A 216 -12.00 -19.02 0.07
C ASP A 216 -11.18 -17.71 0.04
N PRO A 217 -11.34 -16.76 1.00
CA PRO A 217 -10.62 -15.49 1.00
C PRO A 217 -9.09 -15.63 1.01
N ALA A 218 -8.57 -16.78 1.41
CA ALA A 218 -7.14 -17.08 1.32
C ALA A 218 -6.62 -17.05 -0.14
N TYR A 219 -7.46 -17.28 -1.15
CA TYR A 219 -7.07 -17.15 -2.56
C TYR A 219 -6.78 -15.70 -2.92
N THR A 220 -7.68 -14.81 -2.53
CA THR A 220 -7.53 -13.36 -2.73
C THR A 220 -6.26 -12.84 -2.05
N TYR A 221 -6.05 -13.22 -0.78
CA TYR A 221 -4.82 -12.82 -0.07
C TYR A 221 -3.56 -13.39 -0.76
N SER A 222 -3.55 -14.67 -1.12
CA SER A 222 -2.37 -15.29 -1.73
C SER A 222 -1.98 -14.65 -3.06
N ALA A 223 -2.95 -14.12 -3.83
CA ALA A 223 -2.68 -13.36 -5.05
C ALA A 223 -1.97 -12.02 -4.82
N THR A 224 -1.97 -11.50 -3.59
CA THR A 224 -1.25 -10.26 -3.22
C THR A 224 0.12 -10.54 -2.61
N ALA A 225 0.40 -11.77 -2.22
CA ALA A 225 1.57 -12.16 -1.45
C ALA A 225 2.86 -12.09 -2.30
N PRO A 226 3.95 -11.45 -1.80
CA PRO A 226 5.22 -11.34 -2.53
C PRO A 226 6.06 -12.61 -2.43
N LEU A 227 5.57 -13.72 -2.97
CA LEU A 227 6.29 -15.00 -2.95
C LEU A 227 7.51 -14.96 -3.89
N PRO A 228 8.54 -15.78 -3.61
CA PRO A 228 9.64 -15.98 -4.53
C PRO A 228 9.16 -16.60 -5.85
N ASP A 229 9.87 -16.30 -6.94
CA ASP A 229 9.60 -16.88 -8.25
C ASP A 229 9.57 -18.41 -8.20
N GLY A 230 8.58 -18.98 -8.86
CA GLY A 230 8.40 -20.43 -8.96
C GLY A 230 7.72 -21.09 -7.76
N VAL A 231 7.26 -20.31 -6.80
CA VAL A 231 6.40 -20.80 -5.70
C VAL A 231 4.94 -20.54 -6.09
N ASP A 232 4.14 -21.60 -6.17
CA ASP A 232 2.70 -21.49 -6.49
C ASP A 232 1.94 -20.86 -5.31
N GLU A 233 1.25 -19.76 -5.53
CA GLU A 233 0.48 -19.03 -4.52
C GLU A 233 -0.66 -19.87 -3.95
N PHE A 234 -1.18 -20.86 -4.68
CA PHE A 234 -2.15 -21.81 -4.12
C PHE A 234 -1.53 -22.74 -3.08
N MET A 235 -0.21 -22.91 -3.05
CA MET A 235 0.46 -23.58 -1.95
C MET A 235 0.43 -22.73 -0.67
N LEU A 236 0.61 -21.40 -0.78
CA LEU A 236 0.42 -20.48 0.33
C LEU A 236 -1.03 -20.49 0.82
N ALA A 237 -2.00 -20.44 -0.10
CA ALA A 237 -3.41 -20.57 0.24
C ALA A 237 -3.69 -21.89 0.98
N GLY A 238 -3.11 -22.99 0.53
CA GLY A 238 -3.21 -24.30 1.19
C GLY A 238 -2.60 -24.31 2.60
N PHE A 239 -1.44 -23.66 2.77
CA PHE A 239 -0.80 -23.46 4.07
C PHE A 239 -1.69 -22.68 5.04
N ILE A 240 -2.22 -21.54 4.62
CA ILE A 240 -3.12 -20.69 5.41
C ILE A 240 -4.38 -21.46 5.81
N ARG A 241 -5.00 -22.15 4.85
CA ARG A 241 -6.22 -22.93 5.04
C ARG A 241 -6.01 -24.20 5.86
N LYS A 242 -4.78 -24.71 5.96
CA LYS A 242 -4.45 -26.07 6.43
C LYS A 242 -5.20 -27.14 5.63
N LYS A 243 -5.46 -26.86 4.36
CA LYS A 243 -6.20 -27.73 3.45
C LYS A 243 -5.82 -27.38 2.01
N LYS A 244 -5.59 -28.39 1.18
CA LYS A 244 -5.29 -28.20 -0.25
C LYS A 244 -6.37 -27.39 -0.96
N VAL A 245 -5.95 -26.64 -1.98
CA VAL A 245 -6.83 -26.05 -2.97
C VAL A 245 -7.23 -27.13 -3.97
N GLU A 246 -8.52 -27.38 -4.11
CA GLU A 246 -9.05 -28.30 -5.12
C GLU A 246 -9.28 -27.52 -6.42
N LEU A 247 -8.62 -27.99 -7.50
CA LEU A 247 -8.64 -27.33 -8.81
C LEU A 247 -9.47 -28.15 -9.80
N VAL A 248 -10.19 -27.47 -10.69
CA VAL A 248 -10.91 -28.07 -11.83
C VAL A 248 -10.38 -27.50 -13.14
N GLN A 249 -10.46 -28.29 -14.20
CA GLN A 249 -10.08 -27.86 -15.54
C GLN A 249 -11.02 -26.77 -16.04
N CYS A 250 -10.47 -25.72 -16.63
CA CYS A 250 -11.20 -24.68 -17.33
C CYS A 250 -11.97 -25.23 -18.54
N ILE A 251 -12.96 -24.48 -19.03
CA ILE A 251 -13.81 -24.89 -20.17
C ILE A 251 -13.14 -24.62 -21.50
N THR A 252 -12.48 -23.46 -21.64
CA THR A 252 -11.92 -23.00 -22.94
C THR A 252 -10.39 -22.82 -22.90
N GLN A 253 -9.78 -22.87 -21.74
CA GLN A 253 -8.33 -22.74 -21.59
C GLN A 253 -7.72 -24.02 -20.99
N ASP A 254 -6.50 -24.35 -21.37
CA ASP A 254 -5.75 -25.48 -20.77
C ASP A 254 -5.10 -25.05 -19.46
N MET A 255 -5.93 -24.63 -18.51
CA MET A 255 -5.55 -24.16 -17.18
C MET A 255 -6.53 -24.70 -16.13
N GLN A 256 -6.16 -24.62 -14.85
CA GLN A 256 -7.02 -25.06 -13.75
C GLN A 256 -7.30 -23.92 -12.78
N VAL A 257 -8.49 -23.94 -12.19
CA VAL A 257 -8.99 -22.92 -11.26
C VAL A 257 -9.55 -23.54 -9.99
N PRO A 258 -9.60 -22.83 -8.85
CA PRO A 258 -10.25 -23.32 -7.64
C PRO A 258 -11.71 -23.67 -7.90
N ALA A 259 -12.08 -24.89 -7.53
CA ALA A 259 -13.40 -25.46 -7.79
C ALA A 259 -14.55 -24.71 -7.10
N ASP A 260 -14.22 -23.98 -6.02
CA ASP A 260 -15.16 -23.26 -5.13
C ASP A 260 -15.19 -21.74 -5.39
N SER A 261 -14.53 -21.23 -6.44
CA SER A 261 -14.61 -19.82 -6.84
C SER A 261 -16.05 -19.43 -7.17
N ASP A 262 -16.40 -18.17 -6.98
CA ASP A 262 -17.74 -17.67 -7.32
C ASP A 262 -17.90 -17.44 -8.83
N ILE A 263 -16.90 -16.80 -9.44
CA ILE A 263 -16.91 -16.45 -10.86
C ILE A 263 -15.53 -16.80 -11.45
N VAL A 264 -15.55 -17.37 -12.66
CA VAL A 264 -14.35 -17.66 -13.46
C VAL A 264 -14.48 -16.99 -14.81
N ILE A 265 -13.46 -16.24 -15.22
CA ILE A 265 -13.39 -15.57 -16.51
C ILE A 265 -12.17 -16.14 -17.25
N GLU A 266 -12.42 -16.86 -18.32
CA GLU A 266 -11.40 -17.51 -19.14
C GLU A 266 -11.14 -16.71 -20.41
N GLY A 267 -9.89 -16.64 -20.85
CA GLY A 267 -9.56 -15.90 -22.05
C GLY A 267 -8.09 -15.96 -22.42
N TYR A 268 -7.70 -15.05 -23.28
CA TYR A 268 -6.33 -14.96 -23.75
C TYR A 268 -5.90 -13.51 -23.99
N ILE A 269 -4.58 -13.31 -24.05
CA ILE A 269 -3.94 -12.08 -24.52
C ILE A 269 -3.17 -12.42 -25.81
N ASP A 270 -3.36 -11.61 -26.85
CA ASP A 270 -2.60 -11.73 -28.10
C ASP A 270 -1.42 -10.75 -28.06
N PRO A 271 -0.15 -11.22 -28.02
CA PRO A 271 0.99 -10.33 -27.96
C PRO A 271 1.26 -9.58 -29.27
N ASN A 272 0.54 -9.89 -30.35
CA ASN A 272 0.66 -9.22 -31.64
C ASN A 272 -0.36 -8.09 -31.84
N GLU A 273 -1.29 -7.90 -30.90
CA GLU A 273 -2.25 -6.81 -30.95
C GLU A 273 -1.66 -5.52 -30.37
N ASP A 274 -2.16 -4.38 -30.86
CA ASP A 274 -1.91 -3.08 -30.23
C ASP A 274 -2.52 -3.05 -28.83
N TYR A 275 -1.78 -2.47 -27.91
CA TYR A 275 -2.25 -2.27 -26.55
C TYR A 275 -3.44 -1.30 -26.52
N ILE A 276 -4.25 -1.37 -25.47
CA ILE A 276 -5.39 -0.47 -25.25
C ILE A 276 -5.03 0.54 -24.16
N LEU A 277 -5.52 1.78 -24.32
CA LEU A 277 -5.35 2.84 -23.32
C LEU A 277 -6.19 2.51 -22.09
N GLU A 278 -5.54 2.42 -20.91
CA GLU A 278 -6.15 2.09 -19.63
C GLU A 278 -6.03 3.27 -18.66
N GLY A 279 -7.04 3.43 -17.86
CA GLY A 279 -7.10 4.48 -16.83
C GLY A 279 -7.77 5.77 -17.31
N PRO A 280 -7.72 6.82 -16.49
CA PRO A 280 -7.18 6.84 -15.13
C PRO A 280 -7.91 5.86 -14.20
N PHE A 281 -7.29 5.52 -13.09
CA PHE A 281 -7.90 4.75 -12.00
C PHE A 281 -7.53 5.38 -10.66
N GLY A 282 -8.53 5.57 -9.80
CA GLY A 282 -8.28 6.02 -8.43
C GLY A 282 -7.64 4.91 -7.61
N ASP A 283 -6.36 5.08 -7.24
CA ASP A 283 -5.52 4.01 -6.73
C ASP A 283 -5.15 4.15 -5.25
N HIS A 284 -4.46 3.14 -4.71
CA HIS A 284 -4.12 2.99 -3.29
C HIS A 284 -3.26 4.12 -2.72
N THR A 285 -2.58 4.88 -3.56
CA THR A 285 -1.84 6.08 -3.14
C THR A 285 -2.74 7.22 -2.70
N GLY A 286 -4.05 7.16 -2.98
CA GLY A 286 -5.00 8.24 -2.78
C GLY A 286 -5.02 9.26 -3.92
N TYR A 287 -4.33 8.96 -5.00
CA TYR A 287 -4.26 9.72 -6.24
C TYR A 287 -4.72 8.89 -7.43
N TYR A 288 -5.13 9.56 -8.51
CA TYR A 288 -5.36 8.85 -9.76
C TYR A 288 -4.06 8.32 -10.36
N SER A 289 -4.09 7.13 -10.94
CA SER A 289 -3.03 6.70 -11.85
C SER A 289 -3.08 7.55 -13.12
N LEU A 290 -1.94 7.74 -13.77
CA LEU A 290 -1.92 8.28 -15.12
C LEU A 290 -2.41 7.22 -16.11
N VAL A 291 -2.94 7.66 -17.24
CA VAL A 291 -3.30 6.76 -18.35
C VAL A 291 -2.04 6.16 -18.98
N ASP A 292 -2.11 4.88 -19.33
CA ASP A 292 -1.02 4.20 -20.04
C ASP A 292 -1.58 3.04 -20.90
N TYR A 293 -0.74 2.45 -21.74
CA TYR A 293 -1.11 1.38 -22.64
C TYR A 293 -0.82 0.01 -22.03
N TYR A 294 -1.85 -0.85 -22.03
CA TYR A 294 -1.78 -2.23 -21.51
C TYR A 294 -2.32 -3.26 -22.50
N PRO A 295 -1.92 -4.54 -22.36
CA PRO A 295 -2.42 -5.61 -23.21
C PRO A 295 -3.95 -5.77 -23.10
N LYS A 296 -4.59 -6.19 -24.17
CA LYS A 296 -6.01 -6.55 -24.23
C LYS A 296 -6.20 -7.99 -23.76
N PHE A 297 -7.15 -8.20 -22.88
CA PHE A 297 -7.61 -9.54 -22.48
C PHE A 297 -8.95 -9.83 -23.11
N HIS A 298 -9.00 -10.87 -23.96
CA HIS A 298 -10.18 -11.34 -24.68
C HIS A 298 -10.84 -12.47 -23.94
N ILE A 299 -12.08 -12.26 -23.52
CA ILE A 299 -12.88 -13.23 -22.76
C ILE A 299 -13.48 -14.25 -23.73
N THR A 300 -13.25 -15.54 -23.46
CA THR A 300 -13.77 -16.66 -24.26
C THR A 300 -14.89 -17.42 -23.56
N CYS A 301 -14.91 -17.39 -22.21
CA CYS A 301 -15.92 -18.05 -21.41
C CYS A 301 -16.03 -17.36 -20.04
N ILE A 302 -17.26 -17.28 -19.53
CA ILE A 302 -17.50 -16.95 -18.12
C ILE A 302 -18.32 -18.08 -17.52
N THR A 303 -17.87 -18.57 -16.36
CA THR A 303 -18.64 -19.53 -15.56
C THR A 303 -18.83 -19.00 -14.15
N HIS A 304 -19.91 -19.41 -13.49
CA HIS A 304 -20.17 -18.98 -12.13
C HIS A 304 -21.02 -19.97 -11.34
N ARG A 305 -21.00 -19.82 -10.02
CA ARG A 305 -21.94 -20.51 -9.12
C ARG A 305 -23.35 -19.95 -9.33
N LYS A 306 -24.37 -20.75 -9.03
CA LYS A 306 -25.77 -20.28 -9.05
C LYS A 306 -26.06 -19.20 -8.01
N ASP A 307 -25.36 -19.29 -6.86
CA ASP A 307 -25.45 -18.37 -5.73
C ASP A 307 -24.21 -17.44 -5.64
N ALA A 308 -23.60 -17.13 -6.79
CA ALA A 308 -22.39 -16.34 -6.86
C ALA A 308 -22.57 -14.94 -6.24
N VAL A 309 -21.58 -14.51 -5.49
CA VAL A 309 -21.43 -13.14 -5.00
C VAL A 309 -20.24 -12.51 -5.70
N TYR A 310 -20.38 -11.28 -6.15
CA TYR A 310 -19.30 -10.52 -6.78
C TYR A 310 -18.46 -9.85 -5.68
N PRO A 311 -17.21 -10.28 -5.43
CA PRO A 311 -16.33 -9.60 -4.48
C PRO A 311 -15.65 -8.41 -5.15
N ALA A 312 -15.59 -7.29 -4.44
CA ALA A 312 -14.92 -6.08 -4.88
C ALA A 312 -14.16 -5.42 -3.72
N THR A 313 -13.28 -4.52 -4.03
CA THR A 313 -12.67 -3.59 -3.08
C THR A 313 -12.59 -2.21 -3.69
N ILE A 314 -12.47 -1.18 -2.85
CA ILE A 314 -12.00 0.13 -3.26
C ILE A 314 -10.63 0.38 -2.65
N VAL A 315 -9.85 1.16 -3.36
CA VAL A 315 -8.58 1.72 -2.88
C VAL A 315 -8.66 3.25 -2.93
N GLY A 316 -7.82 3.93 -2.19
CA GLY A 316 -7.86 5.39 -2.14
C GLY A 316 -7.02 5.95 -1.00
N ILE A 317 -7.37 7.16 -0.54
CA ILE A 317 -6.73 7.77 0.62
C ILE A 317 -6.91 6.83 1.83
N PRO A 318 -5.84 6.46 2.55
CA PRO A 318 -5.96 5.53 3.66
C PRO A 318 -6.80 6.12 4.84
N PRO A 319 -7.40 5.27 5.70
CA PRO A 319 -7.44 3.83 5.63
C PRO A 319 -8.49 3.31 4.64
N GLN A 320 -8.16 2.21 3.93
CA GLN A 320 -9.07 1.41 3.11
C GLN A 320 -8.80 -0.08 3.39
N GLU A 321 -9.52 -0.98 2.72
CA GLU A 321 -9.39 -2.44 2.91
C GLU A 321 -7.98 -2.95 2.59
N ASP A 322 -7.34 -2.42 1.57
CA ASP A 322 -5.98 -2.75 1.13
C ASP A 322 -4.90 -2.51 2.19
N ALA A 323 -5.12 -1.55 3.09
CA ALA A 323 -4.22 -1.30 4.22
C ALA A 323 -4.11 -2.53 5.16
N TRP A 324 -5.19 -3.28 5.32
CA TRP A 324 -5.21 -4.48 6.16
C TRP A 324 -4.64 -5.71 5.44
N ILE A 325 -4.81 -5.78 4.13
CA ILE A 325 -4.12 -6.76 3.27
C ILE A 325 -2.61 -6.51 3.32
N GLY A 326 -2.19 -5.24 3.23
CA GLY A 326 -0.80 -4.81 3.41
C GLY A 326 -0.26 -5.14 4.81
N LYS A 327 -1.07 -4.93 5.85
CA LYS A 327 -0.70 -5.30 7.24
C LYS A 327 -0.50 -6.80 7.40
N ALA A 328 -1.35 -7.64 6.80
CA ALA A 328 -1.15 -9.08 6.81
C ALA A 328 0.16 -9.47 6.10
N THR A 329 0.45 -8.85 4.98
CA THR A 329 1.70 -9.07 4.23
C THR A 329 2.92 -8.65 5.05
N GLU A 330 2.89 -7.49 5.72
CA GLU A 330 3.92 -7.04 6.66
C GLU A 330 4.22 -8.09 7.73
N ARG A 331 3.16 -8.61 8.40
CA ARG A 331 3.34 -9.61 9.47
C ARG A 331 3.85 -10.95 8.94
N ILE A 332 3.27 -11.44 7.86
CA ILE A 332 3.60 -12.77 7.30
C ILE A 332 5.04 -12.79 6.74
N PHE A 333 5.45 -11.75 6.02
CA PHE A 333 6.76 -11.73 5.36
C PHE A 333 7.90 -11.22 6.26
N LEU A 334 7.61 -10.68 7.44
CA LEU A 334 8.64 -10.38 8.43
C LEU A 334 9.46 -11.62 8.81
N ALA A 335 8.81 -12.77 8.99
CA ALA A 335 9.47 -14.01 9.38
C ALA A 335 10.54 -14.48 8.36
N PRO A 336 10.23 -14.67 7.06
CA PRO A 336 11.24 -15.05 6.09
C PRO A 336 12.35 -13.99 5.93
N ILE A 337 12.05 -12.70 6.01
CA ILE A 337 13.08 -11.63 5.95
C ILE A 337 14.08 -11.79 7.10
N LYS A 338 13.59 -11.96 8.33
CA LYS A 338 14.44 -12.18 9.52
C LYS A 338 15.29 -13.45 9.40
N MET A 339 14.71 -14.53 8.92
CA MET A 339 15.38 -15.83 8.89
C MET A 339 16.42 -15.95 7.77
N THR A 340 16.22 -15.27 6.65
CA THR A 340 17.05 -15.51 5.45
C THR A 340 17.95 -14.33 5.07
N MET A 341 17.62 -13.09 5.49
CA MET A 341 18.29 -11.90 4.99
C MET A 341 18.84 -10.98 6.08
N VAL A 342 18.03 -10.62 7.07
CA VAL A 342 18.35 -9.58 8.07
C VAL A 342 17.95 -10.07 9.46
N PRO A 343 18.75 -10.95 10.09
CA PRO A 343 18.41 -11.59 11.37
C PRO A 343 18.36 -10.62 12.56
N GLU A 344 18.99 -9.45 12.45
CA GLU A 344 18.93 -8.41 13.47
C GLU A 344 17.58 -7.68 13.56
N ILE A 345 16.69 -7.83 12.58
CA ILE A 345 15.35 -7.23 12.66
C ILE A 345 14.57 -7.87 13.81
N VAL A 346 14.10 -7.04 14.72
CA VAL A 346 13.19 -7.42 15.80
C VAL A 346 11.75 -7.37 15.30
N ASP A 347 11.36 -6.24 14.69
CA ASP A 347 10.02 -5.99 14.21
C ASP A 347 10.02 -4.95 13.08
N MET A 348 8.92 -4.83 12.33
CA MET A 348 8.75 -3.91 11.22
C MET A 348 7.30 -3.45 11.12
N VAL A 349 7.10 -2.19 10.77
CA VAL A 349 5.77 -1.59 10.52
C VAL A 349 5.77 -0.80 9.22
N LEU A 350 4.73 -1.02 8.43
CA LEU A 350 4.41 -0.26 7.23
C LEU A 350 3.18 0.62 7.55
N PRO A 351 3.36 1.88 7.98
CA PRO A 351 2.25 2.77 8.34
C PRO A 351 1.27 2.97 7.17
N MET A 352 -0.03 3.07 7.50
CA MET A 352 -1.09 3.28 6.50
C MET A 352 -0.90 4.61 5.77
N GLU A 353 -0.45 5.65 6.47
CA GLU A 353 -0.15 6.97 5.91
C GLU A 353 0.99 6.91 4.88
N GLY A 354 1.88 5.94 4.99
CA GLY A 354 2.90 5.62 3.99
C GLY A 354 2.41 4.68 2.89
N VAL A 355 1.10 4.52 2.76
CA VAL A 355 0.42 3.62 1.80
C VAL A 355 1.06 2.22 1.75
N PHE A 356 1.42 1.70 2.93
CA PHE A 356 2.03 0.40 3.26
C PHE A 356 3.23 -0.02 2.41
N HIS A 357 3.89 0.91 1.73
CA HIS A 357 5.17 0.67 1.04
C HIS A 357 6.08 1.90 0.94
N ASN A 358 5.55 3.14 0.89
CA ASN A 358 6.38 4.35 0.78
C ASN A 358 7.19 4.62 2.05
N LEU A 359 6.65 4.29 3.21
CA LEU A 359 7.27 4.46 4.52
C LEU A 359 7.36 3.13 5.25
N VAL A 360 8.52 2.80 5.78
CA VAL A 360 8.72 1.65 6.67
C VAL A 360 9.50 2.05 7.91
N ILE A 361 9.10 1.54 9.06
CA ILE A 361 9.82 1.64 10.32
C ILE A 361 10.33 0.25 10.68
N VAL A 362 11.64 0.12 10.85
CA VAL A 362 12.31 -1.16 11.14
C VAL A 362 12.99 -1.07 12.49
N LYS A 363 12.61 -1.95 13.41
CA LYS A 363 13.27 -2.09 14.70
C LYS A 363 14.33 -3.17 14.64
N ILE A 364 15.55 -2.84 15.03
CA ILE A 364 16.67 -3.77 15.03
C ILE A 364 17.27 -3.96 16.44
N LYS A 365 18.00 -5.03 16.61
CA LYS A 365 18.99 -5.15 17.68
C LYS A 365 20.32 -4.67 17.14
N LYS A 366 20.76 -3.48 17.60
CA LYS A 366 22.01 -2.87 17.16
C LYS A 366 23.19 -3.39 18.00
N ASP A 367 24.19 -3.94 17.33
CA ASP A 367 25.39 -4.52 17.96
C ASP A 367 26.69 -3.84 17.49
N PHE A 368 26.70 -3.10 16.35
CA PHE A 368 27.92 -2.47 15.79
C PHE A 368 27.58 -1.21 14.97
N PRO A 369 28.57 -0.30 14.77
CA PRO A 369 28.41 0.89 13.95
C PRO A 369 28.02 0.60 12.50
N GLY A 370 27.12 1.42 11.92
CA GLY A 370 26.68 1.29 10.53
C GLY A 370 25.67 0.15 10.26
N GLN A 371 25.21 -0.55 11.29
CA GLN A 371 24.27 -1.67 11.13
C GLN A 371 22.92 -1.21 10.57
N ALA A 372 22.45 0.00 10.92
CA ALA A 372 21.24 0.58 10.33
C ALA A 372 21.37 0.72 8.80
N SER A 373 22.52 1.21 8.31
CA SER A 373 22.79 1.32 6.87
C SER A 373 22.80 -0.06 6.18
N LYS A 374 23.40 -1.09 6.80
CA LYS A 374 23.35 -2.47 6.32
C LYS A 374 21.90 -2.94 6.14
N VAL A 375 21.04 -2.68 7.13
CA VAL A 375 19.62 -3.07 7.09
C VAL A 375 18.88 -2.37 5.94
N MET A 376 19.08 -1.06 5.78
CA MET A 376 18.49 -0.26 4.69
C MET A 376 18.85 -0.83 3.33
N HIS A 377 20.12 -1.09 3.06
CA HIS A 377 20.57 -1.64 1.78
C HIS A 377 20.06 -3.05 1.53
N SER A 378 19.99 -3.88 2.57
CA SER A 378 19.46 -5.24 2.45
C SER A 378 17.98 -5.25 2.09
N LEU A 379 17.17 -4.40 2.72
CA LEU A 379 15.73 -4.33 2.45
C LEU A 379 15.44 -3.69 1.09
N TRP A 380 16.13 -2.61 0.71
CA TRP A 380 15.98 -2.01 -0.63
C TRP A 380 16.39 -2.95 -1.78
N GLY A 381 17.21 -3.97 -1.51
CA GLY A 381 17.53 -5.03 -2.46
C GLY A 381 16.56 -6.21 -2.47
N ALA A 382 15.54 -6.22 -1.60
CA ALA A 382 14.73 -7.40 -1.31
C ALA A 382 13.31 -7.31 -1.89
N GLY A 383 13.00 -8.06 -2.94
CA GLY A 383 11.63 -8.24 -3.43
C GLY A 383 10.84 -6.94 -3.55
N GLN A 384 9.62 -6.90 -3.01
CA GLN A 384 8.78 -5.69 -3.04
C GLN A 384 9.24 -4.58 -2.07
N MET A 385 10.12 -4.86 -1.11
CA MET A 385 10.73 -3.82 -0.27
C MET A 385 11.59 -2.83 -1.10
N MET A 386 11.97 -3.21 -2.33
CA MET A 386 12.64 -2.29 -3.25
C MET A 386 11.81 -1.04 -3.58
N PHE A 387 10.48 -1.06 -3.41
CA PHE A 387 9.62 0.10 -3.67
C PHE A 387 9.57 1.11 -2.53
N THR A 388 10.03 0.75 -1.33
CA THR A 388 10.04 1.66 -0.18
C THR A 388 10.87 2.91 -0.46
N LYS A 389 10.26 4.09 -0.31
CA LYS A 389 10.91 5.40 -0.49
C LYS A 389 11.64 5.85 0.76
N MET A 390 11.01 5.69 1.91
CA MET A 390 11.47 6.18 3.21
C MET A 390 11.59 5.04 4.20
N MET A 391 12.76 4.85 4.76
CA MET A 391 13.03 3.80 5.74
C MET A 391 13.63 4.39 7.00
N ILE A 392 12.99 4.15 8.13
CA ILE A 392 13.45 4.59 9.45
C ILE A 392 13.90 3.36 10.22
N VAL A 393 15.15 3.36 10.66
CA VAL A 393 15.68 2.27 11.48
C VAL A 393 15.83 2.76 12.92
N VAL A 394 15.20 2.05 13.83
CA VAL A 394 15.22 2.31 15.28
C VAL A 394 15.75 1.08 16.03
N ASP A 395 16.11 1.24 17.28
CA ASP A 395 16.53 0.16 18.18
C ASP A 395 15.95 0.32 19.59
N GLY A 396 16.48 -0.41 20.57
CA GLY A 396 16.06 -0.28 21.96
C GLY A 396 14.64 -0.78 22.23
N ASP A 397 13.99 -0.20 23.22
CA ASP A 397 12.70 -0.64 23.72
C ASP A 397 11.49 0.09 23.10
N VAL A 398 11.72 0.95 22.09
CA VAL A 398 10.65 1.72 21.44
C VAL A 398 9.56 0.80 20.87
N ASN A 399 8.32 1.12 21.16
CA ASN A 399 7.16 0.44 20.56
C ASN A 399 6.86 1.02 19.17
N ILE A 400 7.27 0.33 18.12
CA ILE A 400 7.11 0.83 16.74
C ILE A 400 5.66 0.84 16.24
N HIS A 401 4.72 0.25 16.97
CA HIS A 401 3.27 0.34 16.70
C HIS A 401 2.62 1.59 17.35
N ASN A 402 3.39 2.38 18.09
CA ASN A 402 2.98 3.66 18.66
C ASN A 402 3.67 4.82 17.92
N ASN A 403 2.96 5.44 16.98
CA ASN A 403 3.50 6.50 16.13
C ASN A 403 4.10 7.67 16.92
N LEU A 404 3.48 8.06 18.05
CA LEU A 404 4.00 9.15 18.88
C LEU A 404 5.31 8.77 19.58
N GLU A 405 5.41 7.55 20.08
CA GLU A 405 6.63 7.04 20.73
C GLU A 405 7.79 6.98 19.74
N VAL A 406 7.53 6.46 18.52
CA VAL A 406 8.51 6.44 17.42
C VAL A 406 8.96 7.85 17.05
N ALA A 407 8.02 8.79 16.88
CA ALA A 407 8.35 10.17 16.51
C ALA A 407 9.19 10.89 17.58
N LYS A 408 8.94 10.62 18.86
CA LYS A 408 9.79 11.11 19.97
C LYS A 408 11.17 10.49 19.90
N TYR A 409 11.25 9.17 19.73
CA TYR A 409 12.51 8.45 19.65
C TYR A 409 13.39 8.95 18.50
N ILE A 410 12.80 9.19 17.31
CA ILE A 410 13.48 9.82 16.18
C ILE A 410 13.98 11.22 16.56
N SER A 411 13.12 12.01 17.20
CA SER A 411 13.47 13.38 17.60
C SER A 411 14.61 13.43 18.61
N GLU A 412 14.77 12.40 19.43
CA GLU A 412 15.87 12.29 20.40
C GLU A 412 17.20 11.86 19.76
N ASN A 413 17.16 10.88 18.84
CA ASN A 413 18.35 10.18 18.39
C ASN A 413 18.89 10.66 17.03
N VAL A 414 18.09 11.38 16.21
CA VAL A 414 18.48 11.77 14.85
C VAL A 414 19.17 13.13 14.83
N ASN A 415 20.31 13.21 14.16
CA ASN A 415 20.96 14.44 13.72
C ASN A 415 20.71 14.63 12.20
N PRO A 416 19.97 15.68 11.77
CA PRO A 416 19.69 15.89 10.35
C PRO A 416 20.92 15.99 9.43
N ALA A 417 22.07 16.42 9.95
CA ALA A 417 23.28 16.57 9.14
C ALA A 417 23.96 15.24 8.81
N THR A 418 23.78 14.19 9.64
CA THR A 418 24.58 12.95 9.55
C THR A 418 23.77 11.68 9.39
N ASP A 419 22.52 11.66 9.86
CA ASP A 419 21.75 10.42 10.03
C ASP A 419 20.73 10.18 8.90
N PHE A 420 20.68 11.07 7.89
CA PHE A 420 19.89 10.91 6.69
C PHE A 420 20.74 10.38 5.53
N TYR A 421 20.28 9.30 4.91
CA TYR A 421 20.93 8.64 3.79
C TYR A 421 20.06 8.80 2.54
N PHE A 422 20.59 9.45 1.49
CA PHE A 422 19.88 9.65 0.25
C PHE A 422 20.49 8.82 -0.88
N THR A 423 19.64 8.02 -1.53
CA THR A 423 20.02 7.21 -2.70
C THR A 423 18.93 7.26 -3.77
N GLN A 424 19.02 6.42 -4.79
CA GLN A 424 18.01 6.27 -5.84
C GLN A 424 17.80 4.79 -6.15
N GLY A 425 16.61 4.45 -6.59
CA GLY A 425 16.30 3.08 -6.96
C GLY A 425 14.88 2.92 -7.49
N PRO A 426 14.42 1.68 -7.67
CA PRO A 426 13.05 1.40 -8.08
C PRO A 426 12.05 1.97 -7.08
N THR A 427 10.99 2.59 -7.59
CA THR A 427 9.83 3.03 -6.83
C THR A 427 8.59 2.36 -7.42
N ASP A 428 7.46 2.45 -6.72
CA ASP A 428 6.20 1.99 -7.28
C ASP A 428 5.87 2.77 -8.55
N VAL A 429 5.22 2.12 -9.52
CA VAL A 429 4.87 2.75 -10.80
C VAL A 429 3.85 3.88 -10.62
N LEU A 430 3.07 3.82 -9.53
CA LEU A 430 2.09 4.84 -9.15
C LEU A 430 2.71 6.01 -8.37
N ASP A 431 4.01 5.95 -8.07
CA ASP A 431 4.70 7.08 -7.47
C ASP A 431 4.79 8.25 -8.45
N HIS A 432 3.91 9.23 -8.25
CA HIS A 432 3.85 10.43 -9.08
C HIS A 432 4.92 11.46 -8.74
N SER A 433 5.56 11.37 -7.58
CA SER A 433 6.59 12.33 -7.17
C SER A 433 7.91 12.19 -7.93
N CYS A 434 8.18 11.03 -8.51
CA CYS A 434 9.42 10.77 -9.26
C CYS A 434 9.43 11.45 -10.63
N SER A 435 10.55 12.00 -11.04
CA SER A 435 10.72 12.60 -12.38
C SER A 435 10.77 11.55 -13.49
N VAL A 436 11.17 10.32 -13.17
CA VAL A 436 11.20 9.16 -14.08
C VAL A 436 10.24 8.10 -13.55
N MET A 437 9.42 7.53 -14.42
CA MET A 437 8.48 6.48 -14.03
C MET A 437 9.19 5.28 -13.39
N ALA A 438 8.72 4.85 -12.22
CA ALA A 438 9.21 3.72 -11.44
C ALA A 438 10.70 3.82 -11.03
N PHE A 439 11.28 5.02 -11.03
CA PHE A 439 12.64 5.28 -10.58
C PHE A 439 12.76 6.64 -9.92
N GLY A 440 13.17 6.69 -8.66
CA GLY A 440 13.21 7.93 -7.89
C GLY A 440 14.13 7.90 -6.69
N GLY A 441 14.04 8.95 -5.89
CA GLY A 441 14.79 9.13 -4.65
C GLY A 441 14.34 8.21 -3.54
N LYS A 442 15.28 7.84 -2.69
CA LYS A 442 15.07 7.08 -1.47
C LYS A 442 15.76 7.75 -0.30
N MET A 443 15.19 7.62 0.87
CA MET A 443 15.71 8.17 2.12
C MET A 443 15.72 7.10 3.20
N GLY A 444 16.88 6.91 3.83
CA GLY A 444 17.04 6.17 5.07
C GLY A 444 17.31 7.10 6.23
N ILE A 445 16.78 6.80 7.40
CA ILE A 445 17.04 7.55 8.64
C ILE A 445 17.59 6.57 9.68
N ASP A 446 18.83 6.77 10.09
CA ASP A 446 19.43 6.05 11.23
C ASP A 446 19.00 6.74 12.53
N ALA A 447 17.87 6.30 13.07
CA ALA A 447 17.37 6.76 14.36
C ALA A 447 17.80 5.85 15.53
N THR A 448 18.75 4.95 15.31
CA THR A 448 19.27 4.10 16.39
C THR A 448 20.10 4.89 17.39
N ALA A 449 20.15 4.43 18.62
CA ALA A 449 21.03 4.98 19.64
C ALA A 449 22.50 4.88 19.18
N LYS A 450 23.26 5.96 19.35
CA LYS A 450 24.65 6.00 18.90
C LYS A 450 25.55 5.24 19.87
N LEU A 451 26.29 4.27 19.35
CA LEU A 451 27.34 3.56 20.08
C LEU A 451 28.51 4.48 20.44
N PRO A 452 29.37 4.14 21.43
CA PRO A 452 30.49 4.97 21.79
C PRO A 452 31.40 5.36 20.60
N GLU A 453 31.58 4.44 19.66
CA GLU A 453 32.39 4.62 18.44
C GLU A 453 31.73 5.55 17.40
N GLU A 454 30.41 5.75 17.49
CA GLU A 454 29.65 6.64 16.61
C GLU A 454 29.49 8.05 17.21
N LYS A 455 29.79 8.21 18.49
CA LYS A 455 29.73 9.50 19.16
C LYS A 455 30.95 10.33 18.78
N ASN A 456 30.83 11.09 17.68
CA ASN A 456 31.76 12.19 17.46
C ASN A 456 31.59 13.20 18.60
N SER A 457 32.67 13.55 19.26
CA SER A 457 32.74 14.29 20.53
C SER A 457 32.08 15.68 20.56
N ASP A 458 31.51 16.16 19.46
CA ASP A 458 31.10 17.54 19.28
C ASP A 458 29.59 17.82 19.01
N PHE A 459 28.71 16.81 19.02
CA PHE A 459 27.31 17.01 18.66
C PHE A 459 26.31 16.39 19.67
N GLY A 460 26.27 16.94 20.86
CA GLY A 460 25.26 16.62 21.87
C GLY A 460 24.26 17.77 22.00
N PHE A 461 23.18 17.78 21.16
CA PHE A 461 22.02 18.63 21.42
C PHE A 461 20.83 17.75 21.84
N GLY A 462 20.41 17.92 23.08
CA GLY A 462 19.19 17.30 23.59
C GLY A 462 17.96 18.14 23.24
N ILE A 463 16.79 17.50 23.22
CA ILE A 463 15.46 18.16 23.08
C ILE A 463 15.24 19.25 24.13
N SER A 464 15.93 19.18 25.28
CA SER A 464 15.91 20.17 26.36
C SER A 464 16.30 21.61 25.93
N ASP A 465 16.96 21.76 24.77
CA ASP A 465 17.43 23.06 24.27
C ASP A 465 16.42 23.74 23.32
N LEU A 466 15.28 23.08 23.03
CA LEU A 466 14.22 23.63 22.19
C LEU A 466 13.47 24.74 22.94
N ARG A 467 13.78 25.98 22.67
CA ARG A 467 13.04 27.14 23.17
C ARG A 467 12.09 27.63 22.08
N PHE A 468 10.81 27.24 22.16
CA PHE A 468 9.77 27.75 21.25
C PHE A 468 8.85 28.72 21.99
N SER A 469 8.61 29.84 21.38
CA SER A 469 7.57 30.78 21.78
C SER A 469 6.45 30.74 20.73
N ILE A 470 5.18 30.69 21.15
CA ILE A 470 4.03 30.84 20.26
C ILE A 470 4.09 32.17 19.49
N SER A 471 4.70 33.21 20.09
CA SER A 471 4.96 34.49 19.43
C SER A 471 5.81 34.35 18.17
N ASP A 472 6.81 33.46 18.16
CA ASP A 472 7.71 33.29 17.01
C ASP A 472 6.97 32.75 15.79
N PHE A 473 5.95 31.89 15.97
CA PHE A 473 5.12 31.37 14.89
C PHE A 473 4.21 32.45 14.27
N ASN A 474 3.62 33.33 15.13
CA ASN A 474 2.81 34.44 14.65
C ASN A 474 3.67 35.46 13.88
N ILE A 475 4.89 35.70 14.33
CA ILE A 475 5.85 36.58 13.62
C ILE A 475 6.16 35.98 12.24
N LEU A 476 6.42 34.67 12.18
CA LEU A 476 6.76 33.99 10.93
C LEU A 476 5.63 34.05 9.91
N ILE A 477 4.38 33.78 10.29
CA ILE A 477 3.21 33.89 9.39
C ILE A 477 3.02 35.35 8.91
N ASN A 478 3.23 36.34 9.79
CA ASN A 478 3.11 37.75 9.40
C ASN A 478 4.24 38.21 8.46
N GLN A 479 5.43 37.64 8.62
CA GLN A 479 6.59 37.98 7.78
C GLN A 479 6.55 37.30 6.39
N PHE A 480 5.95 36.11 6.32
CA PHE A 480 5.85 35.31 5.09
C PHE A 480 4.39 35.04 4.74
N PRO A 481 3.71 35.96 4.05
CA PRO A 481 2.26 35.87 3.75
C PRO A 481 1.88 34.66 2.87
N GLU A 482 2.85 34.04 2.20
CA GLU A 482 2.70 32.76 1.50
C GLU A 482 2.48 31.56 2.42
N ILE A 483 2.86 31.64 3.71
CA ILE A 483 2.56 30.65 4.71
C ILE A 483 1.10 30.85 5.18
N LYS A 484 0.25 29.88 4.92
CA LYS A 484 -1.19 29.96 5.25
C LYS A 484 -1.54 29.30 6.58
N GLN A 485 -0.82 28.25 6.93
CA GLN A 485 -1.03 27.51 8.17
C GLN A 485 0.26 26.84 8.64
N MET A 486 0.40 26.62 9.94
CA MET A 486 1.50 25.88 10.53
C MET A 486 0.98 24.95 11.62
N ASN A 487 1.46 23.71 11.64
CA ASN A 487 1.23 22.75 12.71
C ASN A 487 2.52 22.57 13.53
N TYR A 488 2.53 23.12 14.72
CA TYR A 488 3.58 22.99 15.72
C TYR A 488 3.13 22.19 16.97
N SER A 489 1.97 21.54 16.90
CA SER A 489 1.43 20.76 18.02
C SER A 489 2.37 19.63 18.43
N LEU A 490 3.07 19.05 17.46
CA LEU A 490 4.06 17.98 17.67
C LEU A 490 5.23 18.43 18.55
N LEU A 491 5.67 19.69 18.42
CA LEU A 491 6.74 20.25 19.28
C LEU A 491 6.34 20.24 20.75
N LYS A 492 5.06 20.55 21.06
CA LYS A 492 4.53 20.51 22.42
C LYS A 492 4.51 19.09 23.00
N MET A 493 4.50 18.10 22.14
CA MET A 493 4.56 16.68 22.52
C MET A 493 5.97 16.11 22.55
N GLY A 494 7.01 16.95 22.33
CA GLY A 494 8.41 16.51 22.29
C GLY A 494 8.86 15.91 20.96
N VAL A 495 8.11 16.17 19.87
CA VAL A 495 8.46 15.71 18.52
C VAL A 495 8.96 16.88 17.68
N SER A 496 10.20 16.84 17.22
CA SER A 496 10.88 17.95 16.54
C SER A 496 10.56 18.02 15.05
N VAL A 497 9.25 18.09 14.73
CA VAL A 497 8.71 18.19 13.36
C VAL A 497 7.70 19.33 13.29
N VAL A 498 7.73 20.11 12.21
CA VAL A 498 6.75 21.16 11.89
C VAL A 498 6.23 20.96 10.47
N PHE A 499 4.92 20.98 10.28
CA PHE A 499 4.27 21.03 8.97
C PHE A 499 3.81 22.46 8.66
N ILE A 500 4.08 22.92 7.43
CA ILE A 500 3.78 24.27 6.97
C ILE A 500 2.98 24.20 5.67
N ALA A 501 1.77 24.73 5.67
CA ALA A 501 0.97 24.91 4.46
C ALA A 501 1.41 26.21 3.77
N VAL A 502 1.89 26.11 2.52
CA VAL A 502 2.49 27.22 1.78
C VAL A 502 1.94 27.33 0.37
N GLU A 503 1.68 28.56 -0.08
CA GLU A 503 1.31 28.89 -1.45
C GLU A 503 2.57 29.11 -2.29
N LYS A 504 2.99 28.07 -3.01
CA LYS A 504 4.14 28.15 -3.93
C LYS A 504 3.76 28.95 -5.18
N ASN A 505 4.50 30.01 -5.49
CA ASN A 505 4.16 30.96 -6.57
C ASN A 505 5.32 31.34 -7.48
N ARG A 506 6.51 30.78 -7.33
CA ARG A 506 7.68 31.03 -8.15
C ARG A 506 8.69 29.88 -8.12
N ARG A 507 9.63 29.94 -9.03
CA ARG A 507 10.73 28.96 -9.10
C ARG A 507 11.63 29.06 -7.87
N ASN A 508 12.08 27.91 -7.36
CA ASN A 508 12.91 27.76 -6.16
C ASN A 508 12.30 28.33 -4.86
N HIS A 509 10.99 28.65 -4.85
CA HIS A 509 10.34 29.35 -3.75
C HIS A 509 10.56 28.66 -2.40
N ILE A 510 10.31 27.35 -2.33
CA ILE A 510 10.43 26.58 -1.07
C ILE A 510 11.88 26.57 -0.57
N LYS A 511 12.84 26.45 -1.47
CA LYS A 511 14.27 26.48 -1.12
C LYS A 511 14.69 27.85 -0.59
N GLU A 512 14.23 28.95 -1.22
CA GLU A 512 14.48 30.31 -0.74
C GLU A 512 13.83 30.57 0.60
N LEU A 513 12.58 30.17 0.77
CA LEU A 513 11.83 30.31 2.01
C LEU A 513 12.48 29.54 3.15
N SER A 514 12.92 28.30 2.92
CA SER A 514 13.66 27.52 3.94
C SER A 514 14.92 28.23 4.40
N LYS A 515 15.66 28.83 3.47
CA LYS A 515 16.86 29.62 3.78
C LYS A 515 16.51 30.88 4.59
N GLN A 516 15.49 31.65 4.19
CA GLN A 516 15.07 32.85 4.90
C GLN A 516 14.59 32.54 6.33
N ILE A 517 13.87 31.42 6.53
CA ILE A 517 13.45 30.93 7.84
C ILE A 517 14.69 30.63 8.71
N THR A 518 15.69 29.96 8.15
CA THR A 518 16.92 29.61 8.85
C THR A 518 17.74 30.85 9.18
N ASP A 519 18.00 31.73 8.21
CA ASP A 519 18.79 32.94 8.36
C ASP A 519 18.14 33.92 9.34
N GLY A 520 16.81 34.00 9.38
CA GLY A 520 16.03 34.77 10.34
C GLY A 520 16.03 34.20 11.76
N GLY A 521 16.61 33.03 11.97
CA GLY A 521 16.64 32.35 13.26
C GLY A 521 15.32 31.77 13.70
N PHE A 522 14.32 31.70 12.79
CA PHE A 522 13.05 31.03 13.03
C PHE A 522 13.23 29.51 13.06
N LEU A 523 12.39 28.83 13.82
CA LEU A 523 12.40 27.38 13.97
C LEU A 523 13.78 26.82 14.42
N THR A 524 14.61 27.62 15.10
CA THR A 524 15.91 27.16 15.61
C THR A 524 15.72 25.97 16.54
N GLY A 525 16.44 24.84 16.24
CA GLY A 525 16.35 23.59 16.99
C GLY A 525 15.25 22.64 16.49
N VAL A 526 14.36 23.05 15.57
CA VAL A 526 13.48 22.11 14.86
C VAL A 526 14.34 21.26 13.92
N LYS A 527 14.20 19.94 14.02
CA LYS A 527 14.99 19.01 13.21
C LYS A 527 14.45 18.81 11.81
N VAL A 528 13.10 18.76 11.66
CA VAL A 528 12.42 18.48 10.40
C VAL A 528 11.32 19.50 10.15
N VAL A 529 11.31 20.10 8.97
CA VAL A 529 10.24 21.00 8.48
C VAL A 529 9.75 20.48 7.15
N VAL A 530 8.43 20.30 7.03
CA VAL A 530 7.79 19.81 5.81
C VAL A 530 6.84 20.87 5.28
N PHE A 531 7.11 21.35 4.07
CA PHE A 531 6.20 22.24 3.34
C PHE A 531 5.20 21.41 2.54
N LEU A 532 3.92 21.77 2.66
CA LEU A 532 2.80 21.13 1.95
C LEU A 532 1.93 22.20 1.27
N GLU A 533 1.03 21.76 0.39
CA GLU A 533 0.11 22.66 -0.32
C GLU A 533 -0.74 23.50 0.64
N HIS A 534 -0.94 24.76 0.29
CA HIS A 534 -1.73 25.74 1.08
C HIS A 534 -3.22 25.37 1.22
N THR A 535 -3.73 24.52 0.31
CA THR A 535 -5.13 24.04 0.34
C THR A 535 -5.37 22.94 1.37
N MET A 536 -4.28 22.42 1.96
CA MET A 536 -4.32 21.34 2.93
C MET A 536 -4.45 21.89 4.37
N ASP A 537 -5.24 21.22 5.21
CA ASP A 537 -5.23 21.43 6.67
C ASP A 537 -4.08 20.65 7.30
N VAL A 538 -2.94 21.33 7.54
CA VAL A 538 -1.76 20.69 8.16
C VAL A 538 -1.94 20.40 9.65
N SER A 539 -3.06 20.77 10.28
CA SER A 539 -3.37 20.36 11.67
C SER A 539 -3.70 18.87 11.77
N ASP A 540 -4.15 18.26 10.67
CA ASP A 540 -4.31 16.81 10.56
C ASP A 540 -2.96 16.15 10.23
N THR A 541 -2.33 15.61 11.28
CA THR A 541 -0.99 15.02 11.16
C THR A 541 -0.97 13.76 10.30
N ALA A 542 -2.02 12.94 10.32
CA ALA A 542 -2.10 11.72 9.50
C ALA A 542 -2.12 12.08 8.00
N ASP A 543 -2.95 13.07 7.64
CA ASP A 543 -2.98 13.61 6.28
C ASP A 543 -1.64 14.21 5.86
N ALA A 544 -0.99 14.96 6.78
CA ALA A 544 0.31 15.58 6.50
C ALA A 544 1.39 14.52 6.22
N VAL A 545 1.41 13.43 6.99
CA VAL A 545 2.32 12.29 6.76
C VAL A 545 1.99 11.57 5.45
N TRP A 546 0.70 11.34 5.15
CA TRP A 546 0.28 10.75 3.87
C TRP A 546 0.75 11.60 2.68
N ARG A 547 0.54 12.92 2.73
CA ARG A 547 1.01 13.85 1.68
C ARG A 547 2.53 13.83 1.55
N PHE A 548 3.24 13.94 2.67
CA PHE A 548 4.69 13.87 2.69
C PHE A 548 5.21 12.59 2.02
N SER A 549 4.66 11.44 2.41
CA SER A 549 5.09 10.14 1.89
C SER A 549 4.84 9.98 0.38
N ASN A 550 3.79 10.58 -0.16
CA ASN A 550 3.45 10.47 -1.58
C ASN A 550 4.06 11.56 -2.46
N ASN A 551 4.14 12.82 -1.96
CA ASN A 551 4.50 13.97 -2.79
C ASN A 551 6.01 14.26 -2.85
N VAL A 552 6.79 13.69 -1.93
CA VAL A 552 8.24 13.95 -1.86
C VAL A 552 9.03 12.89 -2.63
N ASP A 553 9.86 13.32 -3.58
CA ASP A 553 11.03 12.55 -4.02
C ASP A 553 12.17 12.90 -3.05
N PRO A 554 12.55 11.99 -2.13
CA PRO A 554 13.44 12.35 -1.03
C PRO A 554 14.78 12.94 -1.45
N LYS A 555 15.30 12.52 -2.62
CA LYS A 555 16.60 13.01 -3.10
C LYS A 555 16.52 14.38 -3.77
N ARG A 556 15.42 14.68 -4.45
CA ARG A 556 15.22 15.97 -5.13
C ARG A 556 14.72 17.05 -4.19
N ASP A 557 13.83 16.71 -3.26
CA ASP A 557 12.95 17.65 -2.58
C ASP A 557 13.40 17.97 -1.15
N HIS A 558 14.65 17.65 -0.76
CA HIS A 558 15.19 18.02 0.54
C HIS A 558 16.23 19.14 0.47
N PHE A 559 16.31 19.91 1.54
CA PHE A 559 17.32 20.96 1.75
C PHE A 559 17.81 20.86 3.20
N ILE A 560 19.12 20.77 3.41
CA ILE A 560 19.71 20.81 4.75
C ILE A 560 20.35 22.19 4.91
N ASN A 561 19.86 22.95 5.89
CA ASN A 561 20.43 24.23 6.25
C ASN A 561 21.19 24.08 7.57
N GLU A 562 22.49 24.21 7.48
CA GLU A 562 23.38 24.30 8.63
C GLU A 562 23.57 25.78 8.99
N THR A 563 23.29 26.14 10.22
CA THR A 563 23.60 27.48 10.72
C THR A 563 25.01 27.46 11.26
N ILE A 564 25.95 27.99 10.50
CA ILE A 564 27.32 28.21 10.97
C ILE A 564 27.27 29.32 12.04
N SER A 565 27.59 29.02 13.29
CA SER A 565 27.82 30.04 14.31
C SER A 565 29.26 30.53 14.21
N GLU A 566 29.44 31.85 14.20
CA GLU A 566 30.79 32.40 14.36
C GLU A 566 31.40 31.92 15.69
N PRO A 567 32.70 31.55 15.71
CA PRO A 567 33.36 31.14 16.96
C PRO A 567 33.28 32.28 17.98
N LYS A 568 32.80 31.99 19.17
CA LYS A 568 32.88 32.97 20.26
C LYS A 568 34.35 33.34 20.49
N PRO A 569 34.66 34.64 20.77
CA PRO A 569 36.05 35.14 20.88
C PRO A 569 36.98 34.45 21.89
N ASN A 570 36.53 33.48 22.68
CA ASN A 570 37.30 32.75 23.68
C ASN A 570 37.08 31.23 23.65
N SER A 571 36.58 30.64 22.54
CA SER A 571 36.49 29.19 22.40
C SER A 571 37.85 28.60 22.02
N GLN A 572 38.23 27.44 22.60
CA GLN A 572 39.43 26.71 22.19
C GLN A 572 39.41 26.39 20.70
N PRO A 573 40.57 26.43 20.00
CA PRO A 573 40.63 26.04 18.58
C PRO A 573 40.07 24.61 18.40
N GLY A 574 38.99 24.46 17.65
CA GLY A 574 38.32 23.17 17.40
C GLY A 574 36.87 23.08 17.87
N THR A 575 36.40 23.99 18.72
CA THR A 575 34.98 24.06 19.12
C THR A 575 34.19 24.95 18.15
N LEU A 576 33.75 24.39 17.04
CA LEU A 576 32.70 24.97 16.24
C LEU A 576 31.38 24.77 17.01
N ASN A 577 30.79 25.86 17.55
CA ASN A 577 29.44 25.85 18.06
C ASN A 577 28.46 25.75 16.84
N ALA A 578 28.43 24.58 16.21
CA ALA A 578 27.43 24.33 15.14
C ALA A 578 26.04 24.42 15.75
N LYS A 579 25.18 25.29 15.22
CA LYS A 579 23.74 25.24 15.51
C LYS A 579 23.20 23.93 14.94
N PRO A 580 22.16 23.35 15.57
CA PRO A 580 21.57 22.11 15.06
C PRO A 580 21.11 22.30 13.61
N ALA A 581 21.42 21.35 12.75
CA ALA A 581 20.96 21.33 11.38
C ALA A 581 19.44 21.10 11.34
N THR A 582 18.76 21.78 10.43
CA THR A 582 17.35 21.54 10.11
C THR A 582 17.27 20.99 8.69
N ILE A 583 16.57 19.87 8.52
CA ILE A 583 16.21 19.37 7.21
C ILE A 583 14.82 19.86 6.82
N TYR A 584 14.70 20.37 5.61
CA TYR A 584 13.48 20.86 5.02
C TYR A 584 13.08 19.96 3.86
N PHE A 585 11.78 19.70 3.71
CA PHE A 585 11.24 18.95 2.58
C PHE A 585 10.18 19.77 1.84
N ASP A 586 10.24 19.74 0.51
CA ASP A 586 9.21 20.30 -0.37
C ASP A 586 8.21 19.22 -0.81
N GLY A 587 7.14 19.04 -0.04
CA GLY A 587 6.00 18.16 -0.33
C GLY A 587 4.87 18.84 -1.11
N THR A 588 5.10 20.05 -1.67
CA THR A 588 4.12 20.71 -2.52
C THR A 588 4.05 20.07 -3.91
N ARG A 589 2.93 20.26 -4.61
CA ARG A 589 2.78 19.82 -6.01
C ARG A 589 3.94 20.31 -6.86
N LYS A 590 4.44 19.46 -7.74
CA LYS A 590 5.47 19.84 -8.71
C LYS A 590 4.83 20.22 -10.04
N THR A 591 5.35 21.30 -10.64
CA THR A 591 4.88 21.84 -11.91
C THR A 591 6.04 22.07 -12.87
N LEU A 592 5.73 22.15 -14.16
CA LEU A 592 6.74 22.51 -15.17
C LEU A 592 7.29 23.93 -14.94
N GLU A 593 6.42 24.86 -14.58
CA GLU A 593 6.74 26.27 -14.39
C GLU A 593 7.69 26.51 -13.22
N TYR A 594 7.35 25.97 -12.05
CA TYR A 594 8.09 26.29 -10.81
C TYR A 594 9.20 25.28 -10.50
N ASP A 595 9.06 24.03 -10.93
CA ASP A 595 9.96 22.94 -10.57
C ASP A 595 10.69 22.32 -11.76
N GLY A 596 10.32 22.67 -13.00
CA GLY A 596 10.81 22.00 -14.21
C GLY A 596 10.35 20.53 -14.30
N PHE A 597 9.27 20.19 -13.60
CA PHE A 597 8.74 18.84 -13.54
C PHE A 597 7.88 18.54 -14.77
N THR A 598 8.27 17.55 -15.56
CA THR A 598 7.71 17.28 -16.88
C THR A 598 6.63 16.19 -16.91
N ARG A 599 6.50 15.38 -15.85
CA ARG A 599 5.42 14.41 -15.75
C ARG A 599 4.14 15.08 -15.30
N ASP A 600 3.01 14.53 -15.74
CA ASP A 600 1.72 14.93 -15.19
C ASP A 600 1.64 14.65 -13.69
N TRP A 601 1.01 15.57 -12.95
CA TRP A 601 0.74 15.41 -11.55
C TRP A 601 -0.73 15.03 -11.37
N PRO A 602 -1.05 13.87 -10.77
CA PRO A 602 -2.43 13.43 -10.64
C PRO A 602 -3.18 14.22 -9.56
N ASN A 603 -4.50 14.31 -9.73
CA ASN A 603 -5.39 14.78 -8.69
C ASN A 603 -5.58 13.72 -7.59
N ILE A 604 -5.96 14.20 -6.40
CA ILE A 604 -6.37 13.34 -5.30
C ILE A 604 -7.78 12.80 -5.53
N LEU A 605 -8.11 11.72 -4.82
CA LEU A 605 -9.40 11.08 -4.93
C LEU A 605 -10.45 11.76 -4.07
N ALA A 606 -11.59 12.05 -4.66
CA ALA A 606 -12.76 12.51 -3.91
C ALA A 606 -14.04 12.24 -4.73
N SER A 607 -15.09 11.82 -4.04
CA SER A 607 -16.43 11.68 -4.64
C SER A 607 -16.98 13.03 -5.11
N ASP A 608 -17.79 13.00 -6.15
CA ASP A 608 -18.49 14.20 -6.63
C ASP A 608 -19.67 14.58 -5.72
N VAL A 609 -20.06 15.85 -5.80
CA VAL A 609 -21.15 16.42 -4.94
C VAL A 609 -22.47 15.70 -5.12
N LYS A 610 -22.80 15.29 -6.37
CA LYS A 610 -24.08 14.64 -6.69
C LYS A 610 -24.15 13.25 -6.04
N THR A 611 -23.06 12.50 -6.09
CA THR A 611 -22.95 11.19 -5.42
C THR A 611 -23.06 11.34 -3.90
N ILE A 612 -22.34 12.31 -3.31
CA ILE A 612 -22.40 12.59 -1.88
C ILE A 612 -23.83 12.90 -1.44
N GLN A 613 -24.52 13.83 -2.13
CA GLN A 613 -25.91 14.22 -1.82
C GLN A 613 -26.89 13.05 -1.99
N ARG A 614 -26.70 12.21 -2.99
CA ARG A 614 -27.51 11.01 -3.20
C ARG A 614 -27.39 10.05 -2.03
N ILE A 615 -26.15 9.79 -1.56
CA ILE A 615 -25.92 8.90 -0.42
C ILE A 615 -26.42 9.52 0.88
N ASP A 616 -26.25 10.83 1.09
CA ASP A 616 -26.82 11.53 2.26
C ASP A 616 -28.33 11.33 2.35
N ALA A 617 -29.03 11.42 1.20
CA ALA A 617 -30.48 11.28 1.14
C ALA A 617 -31.01 9.85 1.42
N ILE A 618 -30.19 8.83 1.30
CA ILE A 618 -30.59 7.42 1.51
C ILE A 618 -29.92 6.78 2.74
N TRP A 619 -29.06 7.49 3.45
CA TRP A 619 -28.25 6.91 4.54
C TRP A 619 -29.06 6.15 5.57
N ASP A 620 -30.20 6.69 6.00
CA ASP A 620 -31.07 6.05 7.01
C ASP A 620 -31.67 4.71 6.54
N LYS A 621 -31.69 4.45 5.22
CA LYS A 621 -32.20 3.21 4.63
C LYS A 621 -31.13 2.12 4.48
N LEU A 622 -29.85 2.48 4.65
CA LEU A 622 -28.73 1.56 4.46
C LEU A 622 -28.51 0.61 5.64
N GLY A 623 -29.12 0.88 6.79
CA GLY A 623 -28.91 0.07 8.00
C GLY A 623 -27.52 0.21 8.64
N LEU A 624 -26.80 1.30 8.33
CA LEU A 624 -25.44 1.55 8.79
C LEU A 624 -25.38 2.34 10.11
N GLY A 625 -26.52 2.61 10.74
CA GLY A 625 -26.59 3.34 12.02
C GLY A 625 -26.39 4.83 11.86
N VAL A 626 -25.57 5.43 12.74
CA VAL A 626 -25.36 6.89 12.79
C VAL A 626 -24.81 7.40 11.45
N PHE A 627 -25.32 8.57 11.04
CA PHE A 627 -24.87 9.21 9.81
C PHE A 627 -23.35 9.50 9.84
N ILE A 628 -22.65 9.04 8.82
CA ILE A 628 -21.23 9.29 8.60
C ILE A 628 -21.09 10.30 7.46
N LYS A 629 -20.53 11.47 7.78
CA LYS A 629 -20.24 12.51 6.79
C LYS A 629 -19.22 12.01 5.77
N SER A 630 -19.40 12.37 4.50
CA SER A 630 -18.45 12.01 3.43
C SER A 630 -17.03 12.50 3.73
N PRO A 631 -16.01 11.64 3.74
CA PRO A 631 -14.62 12.06 3.89
C PRO A 631 -14.13 12.88 2.70
N SER A 632 -14.72 12.68 1.52
CA SER A 632 -14.42 13.44 0.30
C SER A 632 -14.65 14.94 0.45
N LEU A 633 -15.53 15.40 1.34
CA LEU A 633 -15.78 16.82 1.59
C LEU A 633 -14.54 17.57 2.11
N LYS A 634 -13.63 16.87 2.79
CA LYS A 634 -12.33 17.39 3.24
C LYS A 634 -11.38 17.64 2.07
N TYR A 635 -11.41 16.75 1.07
CA TYR A 635 -10.45 16.74 -0.04
C TYR A 635 -10.93 17.53 -1.26
N ARG A 636 -12.23 17.70 -1.45
CA ARG A 636 -12.78 18.46 -2.58
C ARG A 636 -12.22 19.88 -2.75
N PRO A 637 -12.02 20.70 -1.68
CA PRO A 637 -11.38 22.02 -1.83
C PRO A 637 -9.91 21.97 -2.27
N GLN A 638 -9.29 20.79 -2.24
CA GLN A 638 -7.89 20.56 -2.60
C GLN A 638 -7.73 20.04 -4.05
N LEU A 639 -8.85 19.79 -4.75
CA LEU A 639 -8.82 19.35 -6.14
C LEU A 639 -8.36 20.51 -7.06
N TYR A 640 -7.52 20.16 -8.02
CA TYR A 640 -7.15 21.06 -9.11
C TYR A 640 -8.05 20.85 -10.32
N GLU A 641 -8.23 21.88 -11.14
CA GLU A 641 -8.89 21.74 -12.43
C GLU A 641 -8.10 20.80 -13.34
N GLY A 642 -8.82 20.06 -14.20
CA GLY A 642 -8.21 19.15 -15.18
C GLY A 642 -8.60 17.68 -14.99
N GLY A 643 -9.52 17.37 -14.09
CA GLY A 643 -9.99 16.00 -13.85
C GLY A 643 -8.95 15.18 -13.11
N ALA A 644 -8.64 13.96 -13.60
CA ALA A 644 -7.65 13.07 -12.98
C ALA A 644 -6.22 13.64 -12.96
N VAL A 645 -5.92 14.63 -13.78
CA VAL A 645 -4.63 15.31 -13.83
C VAL A 645 -4.80 16.73 -13.28
N ALA A 646 -3.98 17.11 -12.32
CA ALA A 646 -3.94 18.44 -11.74
C ALA A 646 -3.28 19.43 -12.74
N ARG A 647 -4.02 20.41 -13.25
CA ARG A 647 -3.54 21.44 -14.21
C ARG A 647 -3.46 22.81 -13.59
#